data_e4a9af2e65effddc9b84877fb4f780e6
#
_entry.id   e4a9af2e65effddc9b84877fb4f780e6
#
_cell.length_a   1.000
_cell.length_b   1.000
_cell.length_c   1.000
_cell.angle_alpha   90.00
_cell.angle_beta   90.00
_cell.angle_gamma   90.00
#
_symmetry.space_group_name_H-M   'P 1'
#
loop_
_entity.id
_entity.type
_entity.pdbx_description
1 polymer ?
#
loop_
_entity_poly.entity_id
_entity_poly.type
_entity_poly.pdbx_seq_one_letter_code
_entity_poly.pdbx_strand_id
1 'polypeptide(L)'
;MKPDSVSPRRHLGRRFLIEWIAIGCLGIAVILACALGRLSSSVDGLIYDRLLMLRSLPLSPDVVVVDIDNQSVSALGRWPWSRDVHARLLDTLARAQPAAVVYDVLFTEPSQEDRAFADAMSHVPTFLPVLLSPEQADGSRTVDPPVAALAARATGLGHINLEVDRDGIVRSVALFESDGRVRWPQLMVPVYRAIQAGRLHPVGGAPGADAHDLSRDANGEGRYLIPFSRNTPAYPTVSFDDVLEGRVKPDALRGKIVVVGVTASGLYDRFATPVSGDFGPLAGVYIHANVLDMLATGSAISPVSRAGLFAASLLPLAALLGGFLMLSPWRALLLTMSLAALAVVASMVLLFEVRIWLSPAPAIFGLIAVYPIWNWRRLEMTMSYLRRELQRLADEPHLLPEAPRTRSVGGDVLERQMALMAQAAQRVQDMKRFVWDSLDSMPEPIFVTDLAGTVLIANHAAKRYGSRLALPLPEGRPLRAALGELTFMKTVDGNAEHDAAIRERWPAVLDPTLEDEHDAMARGIEVRDRDGLDHLLRYAACTNAQGRVTGWIAGLVDVTELHAAERHREEALHLLSHDMRSPQSSILALVEIERDRVETDAMRGLLARIERYAHRALSLADEFVQLARAESQAYQLEVTSLVDVLIDASDEVWPQAQAKHIRIDTEVGADMCWVRADRSLITRAFVNLLNNAVKYSPSDTVIACTLTVEHASKRMFCTIRDQGYGIAPEDQRHLFERFKRFHAGERPEISGSGLGMAFVKTVVTRHGGSVSVDSEVGVGTAVTVSLPAIDEPSA
;
A
#
# COMPACT_ATOMS: atom_id res chain seq x y z
N MET A 1 -31.34 -15.10 2.12
CA MET A 1 -31.07 -14.14 1.06
C MET A 1 -29.70 -13.51 1.36
N LYS A 2 -28.65 -13.93 0.67
CA LYS A 2 -27.31 -13.34 0.76
C LYS A 2 -27.29 -12.10 -0.13
N PRO A 3 -26.84 -10.93 0.32
CA PRO A 3 -26.57 -9.81 -0.57
C PRO A 3 -25.25 -10.06 -1.30
N ASP A 4 -25.32 -9.97 -2.63
CA ASP A 4 -24.18 -10.04 -3.52
C ASP A 4 -23.09 -9.04 -3.14
N SER A 5 -21.98 -9.54 -2.65
CA SER A 5 -20.74 -8.78 -2.46
C SER A 5 -20.07 -8.57 -3.82
N VAL A 6 -20.59 -7.64 -4.62
CA VAL A 6 -19.89 -7.12 -5.80
C VAL A 6 -18.67 -6.36 -5.32
N SER A 7 -17.49 -6.91 -5.58
CA SER A 7 -16.21 -6.40 -5.07
C SER A 7 -15.98 -4.94 -5.49
N PRO A 8 -15.69 -4.02 -4.56
CA PRO A 8 -15.47 -2.59 -4.84
C PRO A 8 -14.25 -2.31 -5.78
N ARG A 9 -13.39 -3.29 -5.99
CA ARG A 9 -12.22 -3.20 -6.87
C ARG A 9 -12.56 -3.06 -8.36
N ARG A 10 -13.67 -3.64 -8.86
CA ARG A 10 -14.05 -3.55 -10.29
C ARG A 10 -14.56 -2.17 -10.70
N HIS A 11 -15.20 -1.41 -9.83
CA HIS A 11 -15.72 -0.07 -10.12
C HIS A 11 -14.62 1.02 -10.16
N LEU A 12 -13.56 0.90 -9.37
CA LEU A 12 -12.44 1.84 -9.42
C LEU A 12 -11.65 1.72 -10.74
N GLY A 13 -11.40 0.50 -11.21
CA GLY A 13 -10.68 0.28 -12.47
C GLY A 13 -11.41 0.83 -13.69
N ARG A 14 -12.75 0.72 -13.74
CA ARG A 14 -13.55 1.22 -14.87
C ARG A 14 -13.60 2.74 -14.93
N ARG A 15 -13.71 3.43 -13.80
CA ARG A 15 -13.67 4.90 -13.74
C ARG A 15 -12.31 5.44 -14.12
N PHE A 16 -11.25 4.86 -13.62
CA PHE A 16 -9.87 5.21 -13.97
C PHE A 16 -9.63 5.10 -15.48
N LEU A 17 -10.09 4.02 -16.13
CA LEU A 17 -9.94 3.83 -17.58
C LEU A 17 -10.75 4.87 -18.38
N ILE A 18 -11.99 5.17 -17.96
CA ILE A 18 -12.82 6.19 -18.63
C ILE A 18 -12.14 7.57 -18.54
N GLU A 19 -11.63 7.95 -17.38
CA GLU A 19 -10.93 9.23 -17.21
C GLU A 19 -9.62 9.28 -18.00
N TRP A 20 -8.86 8.20 -18.05
CA TRP A 20 -7.67 8.09 -18.87
C TRP A 20 -7.97 8.28 -20.36
N ILE A 21 -9.02 7.62 -20.87
CA ILE A 21 -9.48 7.78 -22.26
C ILE A 21 -9.93 9.22 -22.51
N ALA A 22 -10.73 9.79 -21.62
CA ALA A 22 -11.24 11.17 -21.78
C ALA A 22 -10.09 12.21 -21.85
N ILE A 23 -9.07 12.05 -21.01
CA ILE A 23 -7.89 12.91 -21.03
C ILE A 23 -7.06 12.69 -22.30
N GLY A 24 -6.95 11.45 -22.77
CA GLY A 24 -6.34 11.13 -24.05
C GLY A 24 -7.07 11.81 -25.22
N CYS A 25 -8.41 11.72 -25.26
CA CYS A 25 -9.23 12.40 -26.26
C CYS A 25 -9.06 13.93 -26.22
N LEU A 26 -8.93 14.51 -25.03
CA LEU A 26 -8.64 15.93 -24.89
C LEU A 26 -7.28 16.29 -25.51
N GLY A 27 -6.24 15.51 -25.23
CA GLY A 27 -4.92 15.70 -25.83
C GLY A 27 -4.94 15.62 -27.35
N ILE A 28 -5.65 14.63 -27.90
CA ILE A 28 -5.86 14.48 -29.34
C ILE A 28 -6.59 15.69 -29.92
N ALA A 29 -7.64 16.18 -29.25
CA ALA A 29 -8.39 17.37 -29.68
C ALA A 29 -7.52 18.63 -29.69
N VAL A 30 -6.66 18.81 -28.68
CA VAL A 30 -5.71 19.93 -28.62
C VAL A 30 -4.71 19.85 -29.79
N ILE A 31 -4.11 18.68 -30.03
CA ILE A 31 -3.19 18.50 -31.15
C ILE A 31 -3.90 18.76 -32.50
N LEU A 32 -5.12 18.24 -32.65
CA LEU A 32 -5.92 18.47 -33.86
C LEU A 32 -6.24 19.95 -34.08
N ALA A 33 -6.66 20.64 -33.02
CA ALA A 33 -6.93 22.07 -33.05
C ALA A 33 -5.68 22.89 -33.44
N CYS A 34 -4.50 22.52 -32.91
CA CYS A 34 -3.24 23.15 -33.30
C CYS A 34 -2.87 22.84 -34.76
N ALA A 35 -3.01 21.62 -35.20
CA ALA A 35 -2.66 21.20 -36.56
C ALA A 35 -3.58 21.82 -37.63
N LEU A 36 -4.89 21.94 -37.36
CA LEU A 36 -5.89 22.47 -38.29
C LEU A 36 -6.07 23.98 -38.13
N GLY A 37 -6.14 24.45 -36.88
CA GLY A 37 -6.52 25.83 -36.54
C GLY A 37 -5.38 26.84 -36.53
N ARG A 38 -4.17 26.45 -36.81
CA ARG A 38 -2.97 27.32 -36.70
C ARG A 38 -2.81 28.02 -35.33
N LEU A 39 -3.34 27.42 -34.25
CA LEU A 39 -3.29 28.01 -32.92
C LEU A 39 -1.84 28.06 -32.35
N SER A 40 -0.96 27.20 -32.84
CA SER A 40 0.44 27.12 -32.46
C SER A 40 1.38 27.92 -33.36
N SER A 41 0.89 28.57 -34.41
CA SER A 41 1.74 29.17 -35.48
C SER A 41 2.76 30.18 -34.92
N SER A 42 2.39 31.01 -33.97
CA SER A 42 3.33 32.00 -33.39
C SER A 42 4.43 31.34 -32.56
N VAL A 43 4.10 30.26 -31.82
CA VAL A 43 5.10 29.51 -31.05
C VAL A 43 6.01 28.72 -31.97
N ASP A 44 5.43 28.11 -33.00
CA ASP A 44 6.20 27.38 -34.02
C ASP A 44 7.13 28.30 -34.79
N GLY A 45 6.65 29.52 -35.17
CA GLY A 45 7.47 30.56 -35.80
C GLY A 45 8.64 30.95 -34.88
N LEU A 46 8.39 31.20 -33.61
CA LEU A 46 9.45 31.53 -32.65
C LEU A 46 10.51 30.42 -32.52
N ILE A 47 10.07 29.15 -32.45
CA ILE A 47 11.00 28.02 -32.39
C ILE A 47 11.79 27.93 -33.70
N TYR A 48 11.12 28.02 -34.84
CA TYR A 48 11.74 28.01 -36.15
C TYR A 48 12.81 29.09 -36.29
N ASP A 49 12.47 30.34 -35.96
CA ASP A 49 13.38 31.48 -36.05
C ASP A 49 14.63 31.28 -35.19
N ARG A 50 14.44 30.78 -33.95
CA ARG A 50 15.56 30.48 -33.04
C ARG A 50 16.44 29.35 -33.52
N LEU A 51 15.86 28.29 -34.08
CA LEU A 51 16.62 27.17 -34.64
C LEU A 51 17.39 27.60 -35.88
N LEU A 52 16.76 28.41 -36.78
CA LEU A 52 17.39 28.90 -37.99
C LEU A 52 18.63 29.74 -37.71
N MET A 53 18.62 30.54 -36.63
CA MET A 53 19.77 31.35 -36.19
C MET A 53 20.97 30.51 -35.69
N LEU A 54 20.78 29.23 -35.38
CA LEU A 54 21.89 28.36 -34.92
C LEU A 54 22.81 27.94 -36.06
N ARG A 55 22.37 28.04 -37.31
CA ARG A 55 23.15 27.65 -38.46
C ARG A 55 23.25 28.82 -39.42
N SER A 56 24.48 29.24 -39.78
CA SER A 56 24.72 30.21 -40.80
C SER A 56 25.00 29.48 -42.12
N LEU A 57 24.20 29.74 -43.17
CA LEU A 57 24.44 29.21 -44.52
C LEU A 57 25.36 30.17 -45.29
N PRO A 58 26.29 29.66 -46.07
CA PRO A 58 27.09 30.51 -46.98
C PRO A 58 26.17 31.09 -48.05
N LEU A 59 26.34 32.33 -48.36
CA LEU A 59 25.66 32.99 -49.46
C LEU A 59 26.38 32.71 -50.77
N SER A 60 25.60 32.63 -51.84
CA SER A 60 26.17 32.48 -53.19
C SER A 60 27.02 33.69 -53.56
N PRO A 61 28.26 33.46 -53.95
CA PRO A 61 29.10 34.58 -54.50
C PRO A 61 28.64 35.03 -55.85
N ASP A 62 27.68 34.36 -56.48
CA ASP A 62 27.24 34.66 -57.86
C ASP A 62 26.12 35.66 -57.92
N VAL A 63 25.54 36.07 -56.80
CA VAL A 63 24.52 37.09 -56.73
C VAL A 63 25.13 38.41 -56.30
N VAL A 64 24.87 39.50 -57.06
CA VAL A 64 25.23 40.85 -56.67
C VAL A 64 23.95 41.68 -56.67
N VAL A 65 23.76 42.45 -55.64
CA VAL A 65 22.60 43.37 -55.54
C VAL A 65 23.03 44.75 -55.97
N VAL A 66 22.28 45.30 -56.95
CA VAL A 66 22.41 46.69 -57.35
C VAL A 66 21.31 47.47 -56.65
N ASP A 67 21.71 48.20 -55.63
CA ASP A 67 20.84 48.96 -54.76
C ASP A 67 20.42 50.31 -55.31
N ILE A 68 19.13 50.48 -55.46
CA ILE A 68 18.51 51.80 -55.59
C ILE A 68 18.48 52.41 -54.18
N ASP A 69 19.61 52.86 -53.71
CA ASP A 69 19.88 53.35 -52.36
C ASP A 69 19.65 54.86 -52.19
N ASN A 70 19.85 55.41 -50.99
CA ASN A 70 19.70 56.84 -50.75
C ASN A 70 20.73 57.68 -51.54
N GLN A 71 21.90 57.14 -51.83
CA GLN A 71 22.92 57.81 -52.66
C GLN A 71 22.42 57.96 -54.09
N SER A 72 21.90 56.91 -54.69
CA SER A 72 21.31 56.91 -56.00
C SER A 72 20.12 57.85 -56.15
N VAL A 73 19.25 57.88 -55.15
CA VAL A 73 18.09 58.78 -55.11
C VAL A 73 18.57 60.26 -55.01
N SER A 74 19.61 60.52 -54.23
CA SER A 74 20.20 61.85 -54.09
C SER A 74 20.86 62.29 -55.36
N ALA A 75 21.52 61.39 -56.08
CA ALA A 75 22.23 61.72 -57.31
C ALA A 75 21.33 61.87 -58.55
N LEU A 76 20.32 60.98 -58.66
CA LEU A 76 19.47 60.93 -59.84
C LEU A 76 18.12 61.66 -59.69
N GLY A 77 17.81 62.08 -58.47
CA GLY A 77 16.59 62.82 -58.19
C GLY A 77 15.43 61.89 -57.78
N ARG A 78 14.24 62.46 -57.84
CA ARG A 78 13.02 61.79 -57.28
C ARG A 78 12.67 60.48 -58.00
N TRP A 79 12.52 59.47 -57.25
CA TRP A 79 11.99 58.18 -57.66
C TRP A 79 10.46 58.23 -57.95
N PRO A 80 9.86 57.52 -58.92
CA PRO A 80 10.52 56.59 -59.84
C PRO A 80 11.19 57.34 -61.00
N TRP A 81 12.36 56.77 -61.46
CA TRP A 81 13.09 57.39 -62.59
C TRP A 81 12.49 56.97 -63.92
N SER A 82 12.83 57.81 -65.01
CA SER A 82 12.45 57.47 -66.32
C SER A 82 13.05 56.20 -66.87
N ARG A 83 12.45 55.55 -67.85
CA ARG A 83 12.96 54.32 -68.47
C ARG A 83 14.34 54.47 -69.09
N ASP A 84 14.68 55.67 -69.56
CA ASP A 84 16.02 56.00 -70.07
C ASP A 84 17.11 55.75 -69.00
N VAL A 85 16.90 56.01 -67.74
CA VAL A 85 17.86 55.72 -66.64
C VAL A 85 18.12 54.23 -66.52
N HIS A 86 17.07 53.44 -66.59
CA HIS A 86 17.13 51.97 -66.53
C HIS A 86 17.79 51.40 -67.77
N ALA A 87 17.51 52.00 -68.99
CA ALA A 87 18.16 51.59 -70.20
C ALA A 87 19.67 51.81 -70.14
N ARG A 88 20.13 53.02 -69.71
CA ARG A 88 21.53 53.32 -69.50
C ARG A 88 22.21 52.39 -68.49
N LEU A 89 21.51 52.01 -67.43
CA LEU A 89 22.02 51.03 -66.51
C LEU A 89 22.26 49.67 -67.19
N LEU A 90 21.27 49.16 -67.98
CA LEU A 90 21.44 47.91 -68.72
C LEU A 90 22.56 47.96 -69.72
N ASP A 91 22.76 49.06 -70.44
CA ASP A 91 23.90 49.26 -71.39
C ASP A 91 25.23 49.25 -70.67
N THR A 92 25.30 49.75 -69.44
CA THR A 92 26.51 49.74 -68.67
C THR A 92 26.73 48.30 -68.06
N LEU A 93 25.68 47.66 -67.62
CA LEU A 93 25.77 46.28 -67.18
C LEU A 93 26.12 45.31 -68.31
N ALA A 94 25.57 45.51 -69.53
CA ALA A 94 25.92 44.70 -70.70
C ALA A 94 27.41 44.73 -71.02
N ARG A 95 28.09 45.86 -70.82
CA ARG A 95 29.55 45.98 -70.97
C ARG A 95 30.33 45.20 -69.97
N ALA A 96 29.78 45.04 -68.74
CA ALA A 96 30.34 44.16 -67.68
C ALA A 96 30.06 42.65 -67.86
N GLN A 97 29.18 42.31 -68.80
CA GLN A 97 28.81 40.92 -69.12
C GLN A 97 28.34 40.12 -67.95
N PRO A 98 27.31 40.58 -67.23
CA PRO A 98 26.65 39.72 -66.17
C PRO A 98 26.00 38.53 -66.84
N ALA A 99 25.78 37.43 -66.05
CA ALA A 99 25.05 36.28 -66.53
C ALA A 99 23.57 36.59 -66.77
N ALA A 100 22.96 37.42 -65.93
CA ALA A 100 21.59 37.90 -66.04
C ALA A 100 21.38 39.15 -65.16
N VAL A 101 20.34 39.93 -65.54
CA VAL A 101 19.83 41.05 -64.72
C VAL A 101 18.39 40.75 -64.32
N VAL A 102 18.09 40.87 -63.06
CA VAL A 102 16.75 40.61 -62.49
C VAL A 102 16.29 41.93 -61.85
N TYR A 103 15.19 42.45 -62.31
CA TYR A 103 14.59 43.65 -61.70
C TYR A 103 13.55 43.22 -60.62
N ASP A 104 13.69 43.81 -59.47
CA ASP A 104 12.63 43.84 -58.39
C ASP A 104 12.02 45.25 -58.38
N VAL A 105 11.55 45.67 -59.53
CA VAL A 105 10.95 46.97 -59.79
C VAL A 105 9.81 46.79 -60.81
N LEU A 106 8.64 47.28 -60.47
CA LEU A 106 7.42 47.16 -61.31
C LEU A 106 7.44 48.21 -62.45
N PHE A 107 7.16 47.74 -63.66
CA PHE A 107 7.06 48.60 -64.87
C PHE A 107 5.68 48.40 -65.51
N THR A 108 4.60 48.72 -64.78
CA THR A 108 3.20 48.47 -65.15
C THR A 108 2.58 49.67 -65.95
N GLU A 109 3.13 50.89 -65.74
CA GLU A 109 2.62 52.05 -66.40
C GLU A 109 3.35 52.36 -67.72
N PRO A 110 2.66 52.66 -68.85
CA PRO A 110 3.32 53.03 -70.10
C PRO A 110 4.17 54.30 -69.98
N SER A 111 5.32 54.28 -70.64
CA SER A 111 6.22 55.38 -70.73
C SER A 111 6.68 55.60 -72.18
N GLN A 112 7.06 56.84 -72.61
CA GLN A 112 7.56 57.12 -73.94
C GLN A 112 8.89 56.44 -74.24
N GLU A 113 9.67 56.14 -73.15
CA GLU A 113 11.00 55.54 -73.26
C GLU A 113 10.95 54.00 -73.10
N ASP A 114 9.77 53.36 -73.08
CA ASP A 114 9.63 51.90 -72.97
C ASP A 114 10.39 51.20 -74.11
N ARG A 115 10.43 51.78 -75.34
CA ARG A 115 11.20 51.17 -76.41
C ARG A 115 12.67 51.16 -76.17
N ALA A 116 13.21 52.23 -75.60
CA ALA A 116 14.64 52.33 -75.36
C ALA A 116 15.09 51.34 -74.30
N PHE A 117 14.24 51.16 -73.27
CA PHE A 117 14.53 50.18 -72.23
C PHE A 117 14.37 48.76 -72.76
N ALA A 118 13.32 48.47 -73.60
CA ALA A 118 13.18 47.20 -74.27
C ALA A 118 14.34 46.87 -75.24
N ASP A 119 14.87 47.82 -75.95
CA ASP A 119 16.07 47.65 -76.80
C ASP A 119 17.31 47.35 -75.94
N ALA A 120 17.55 48.02 -74.84
CA ALA A 120 18.66 47.72 -73.87
C ALA A 120 18.54 46.36 -73.26
N MET A 121 17.33 45.90 -73.03
CA MET A 121 17.07 44.48 -72.52
C MET A 121 17.52 43.40 -73.51
N SER A 122 17.65 43.72 -74.76
CA SER A 122 18.14 42.75 -75.76
C SER A 122 19.66 42.50 -75.67
N HIS A 123 20.43 43.36 -74.95
CA HIS A 123 21.86 43.26 -74.85
C HIS A 123 22.32 42.37 -73.65
N VAL A 124 21.40 42.11 -72.74
CA VAL A 124 21.63 41.26 -71.56
C VAL A 124 20.35 40.50 -71.12
N PRO A 125 20.43 39.18 -70.75
CA PRO A 125 19.24 38.46 -70.27
C PRO A 125 18.60 39.17 -69.10
N THR A 126 17.36 39.68 -69.27
CA THR A 126 16.68 40.48 -68.25
C THR A 126 15.37 39.83 -67.87
N PHE A 127 15.12 39.69 -66.53
CA PHE A 127 13.93 39.15 -65.93
C PHE A 127 13.15 40.26 -65.24
N LEU A 128 11.80 40.25 -65.41
CA LEU A 128 10.96 41.32 -64.91
C LEU A 128 9.88 40.77 -64.01
N PRO A 129 9.48 41.53 -62.99
CA PRO A 129 8.45 41.14 -62.01
C PRO A 129 7.04 41.30 -62.55
N VAL A 130 6.19 40.44 -62.02
CA VAL A 130 4.71 40.51 -62.13
C VAL A 130 4.13 40.63 -60.75
N LEU A 131 3.18 41.53 -60.56
CA LEU A 131 2.49 41.58 -59.27
C LEU A 131 1.14 40.89 -59.41
N LEU A 132 0.85 39.98 -58.50
CA LEU A 132 -0.47 39.38 -58.35
C LEU A 132 -1.19 39.96 -57.13
N SER A 133 -2.40 40.43 -57.32
CA SER A 133 -3.23 40.90 -56.21
C SER A 133 -3.50 39.79 -55.17
N PRO A 134 -3.88 40.12 -53.94
CA PRO A 134 -4.39 39.16 -53.00
C PRO A 134 -5.56 38.35 -53.59
N GLU A 135 -5.68 37.07 -53.23
CA GLU A 135 -6.74 36.17 -53.65
C GLU A 135 -8.12 36.73 -53.24
N GLN A 136 -9.01 36.85 -54.21
CA GLN A 136 -10.40 37.29 -53.97
C GLN A 136 -11.23 36.14 -53.43
N ALA A 137 -12.43 36.40 -52.97
CA ALA A 137 -13.31 35.40 -52.40
C ALA A 137 -13.72 34.29 -53.38
N ASP A 138 -13.67 34.57 -54.69
CA ASP A 138 -13.94 33.66 -55.80
C ASP A 138 -12.69 32.85 -56.28
N GLY A 139 -11.54 33.04 -55.58
CA GLY A 139 -10.29 32.39 -55.93
C GLY A 139 -9.53 33.06 -57.08
N SER A 140 -10.05 34.16 -57.65
CA SER A 140 -9.38 34.90 -58.73
C SER A 140 -8.37 35.89 -58.17
N ARG A 141 -7.36 36.23 -58.99
CA ARG A 141 -6.38 37.26 -58.75
C ARG A 141 -6.22 38.12 -59.95
N THR A 142 -6.05 39.44 -59.80
CA THR A 142 -5.63 40.31 -60.90
C THR A 142 -4.14 40.24 -61.03
N VAL A 143 -3.66 40.37 -62.27
CA VAL A 143 -2.24 40.33 -62.63
C VAL A 143 -1.86 41.64 -63.18
N ASP A 144 -0.84 42.24 -62.61
CA ASP A 144 -0.27 43.46 -63.12
C ASP A 144 1.11 43.15 -63.75
N PRO A 145 1.13 42.82 -65.07
CA PRO A 145 2.36 42.53 -65.80
C PRO A 145 3.08 43.80 -66.21
N PRO A 146 4.37 43.72 -66.54
CA PRO A 146 5.04 44.83 -67.22
C PRO A 146 4.38 45.26 -68.47
N VAL A 147 4.52 46.47 -68.91
CA VAL A 147 3.99 46.97 -70.21
C VAL A 147 4.38 46.04 -71.38
N ALA A 148 3.54 45.87 -72.33
CA ALA A 148 3.68 44.87 -73.38
C ALA A 148 5.05 44.93 -74.15
N ALA A 149 5.59 46.11 -74.29
CA ALA A 149 6.89 46.34 -74.98
C ALA A 149 8.03 45.71 -74.22
N LEU A 150 8.00 45.82 -72.85
CA LEU A 150 9.04 45.26 -72.00
C LEU A 150 8.78 43.75 -71.73
N ALA A 151 7.51 43.33 -71.57
CA ALA A 151 7.16 41.96 -71.41
C ALA A 151 7.57 41.06 -72.59
N ALA A 152 7.46 41.58 -73.78
CA ALA A 152 7.86 40.87 -75.02
C ALA A 152 9.38 40.71 -75.18
N ARG A 153 10.16 41.50 -74.54
CA ARG A 153 11.67 41.47 -74.57
C ARG A 153 12.25 40.81 -73.35
N ALA A 154 11.50 40.66 -72.28
CA ALA A 154 11.96 40.00 -71.10
C ALA A 154 12.33 38.50 -71.29
N THR A 155 13.48 38.05 -70.80
CA THR A 155 13.92 36.65 -70.89
C THR A 155 12.97 35.73 -70.07
N GLY A 156 12.34 36.31 -69.04
CA GLY A 156 11.30 35.63 -68.27
C GLY A 156 10.56 36.59 -67.37
N LEU A 157 9.34 36.23 -67.05
CA LEU A 157 8.48 36.97 -66.12
C LEU A 157 8.20 36.06 -64.89
N GLY A 158 8.10 36.67 -63.72
CA GLY A 158 7.75 35.96 -62.47
C GLY A 158 7.16 36.87 -61.42
N HIS A 159 6.36 36.32 -60.52
CA HIS A 159 5.75 37.09 -59.42
C HIS A 159 6.75 37.40 -58.31
N ILE A 160 6.49 38.48 -57.61
CA ILE A 160 7.31 38.97 -56.49
C ILE A 160 6.53 38.86 -55.16
N ASN A 161 5.37 38.22 -55.17
CA ASN A 161 4.57 38.10 -53.99
C ASN A 161 5.32 37.34 -52.90
N LEU A 162 5.27 37.86 -51.67
CA LEU A 162 5.83 37.25 -50.45
C LEU A 162 4.68 36.93 -49.52
N GLU A 163 4.80 35.78 -48.89
CA GLU A 163 3.84 35.38 -47.86
C GLU A 163 4.23 35.91 -46.48
N VAL A 164 3.37 36.74 -45.93
CA VAL A 164 3.56 37.28 -44.60
C VAL A 164 2.75 36.45 -43.60
N ASP A 165 3.42 35.83 -42.63
CA ASP A 165 2.74 35.12 -41.57
C ASP A 165 1.92 36.07 -40.68
N ARG A 166 1.05 35.51 -39.83
CA ARG A 166 0.17 36.28 -38.93
C ARG A 166 0.91 37.22 -37.95
N ASP A 167 2.14 36.88 -37.63
CA ASP A 167 3.04 37.68 -36.78
C ASP A 167 3.80 38.75 -37.55
N GLY A 168 3.50 38.91 -38.86
CA GLY A 168 4.14 39.94 -39.69
C GLY A 168 5.50 39.55 -40.26
N ILE A 169 5.94 38.28 -40.03
CA ILE A 169 7.26 37.79 -40.49
C ILE A 169 7.11 36.99 -41.77
N VAL A 170 7.98 37.28 -42.77
CA VAL A 170 8.10 36.49 -43.98
C VAL A 170 9.02 35.31 -43.74
N ARG A 171 8.47 34.07 -43.76
CA ARG A 171 9.23 32.84 -43.61
C ARG A 171 9.16 31.94 -44.83
N SER A 172 8.10 32.08 -45.61
CA SER A 172 7.82 31.17 -46.76
C SER A 172 7.63 31.92 -48.06
N VAL A 173 7.81 31.18 -49.13
CA VAL A 173 7.54 31.65 -50.51
C VAL A 173 6.81 30.55 -51.27
N ALA A 174 5.83 30.94 -52.07
CA ALA A 174 5.23 30.08 -53.04
C ALA A 174 6.03 30.16 -54.35
N LEU A 175 6.56 29.06 -54.88
CA LEU A 175 7.31 29.05 -56.15
C LEU A 175 6.39 29.23 -57.32
N PHE A 176 5.11 28.99 -57.18
CA PHE A 176 4.11 29.21 -58.23
C PHE A 176 2.82 29.73 -57.61
N GLU A 177 2.27 30.78 -58.23
CA GLU A 177 0.93 31.27 -57.89
C GLU A 177 0.05 31.25 -59.13
N SER A 178 -1.24 31.04 -58.96
CA SER A 178 -2.20 31.00 -60.08
C SER A 178 -3.16 32.18 -60.00
N ASP A 179 -3.51 32.75 -61.15
CA ASP A 179 -4.59 33.72 -61.31
C ASP A 179 -5.92 33.06 -61.71
N GLY A 180 -6.00 31.72 -61.65
CA GLY A 180 -7.12 30.93 -62.12
C GLY A 180 -7.06 30.52 -63.60
N ARG A 181 -6.13 31.10 -64.36
CA ARG A 181 -5.91 30.80 -65.83
C ARG A 181 -4.51 30.41 -66.15
N VAL A 182 -3.54 31.19 -65.55
CA VAL A 182 -2.09 31.01 -65.75
C VAL A 182 -1.43 30.74 -64.47
N ARG A 183 -0.42 29.90 -64.50
CA ARG A 183 0.42 29.63 -63.31
C ARG A 183 1.70 30.42 -63.43
N TRP A 184 1.82 31.43 -62.56
CA TRP A 184 2.96 32.35 -62.55
C TRP A 184 4.06 31.80 -61.68
N PRO A 185 5.28 31.63 -62.22
CA PRO A 185 6.45 31.30 -61.43
C PRO A 185 6.89 32.49 -60.58
N GLN A 186 7.47 32.20 -59.37
CA GLN A 186 8.19 33.24 -58.61
C GLN A 186 9.37 33.80 -59.43
N LEU A 187 9.71 35.06 -59.26
CA LEU A 187 10.65 35.82 -60.14
C LEU A 187 11.99 35.07 -60.31
N MET A 188 12.50 34.38 -59.30
CA MET A 188 13.79 33.67 -59.37
C MET A 188 13.66 32.27 -60.01
N VAL A 189 12.46 31.72 -60.19
CA VAL A 189 12.26 30.40 -60.84
C VAL A 189 12.64 30.46 -62.35
N PRO A 190 12.21 31.43 -63.15
CA PRO A 190 12.66 31.56 -64.51
C PRO A 190 14.19 31.70 -64.64
N VAL A 191 14.83 32.48 -63.74
CA VAL A 191 16.29 32.63 -63.66
C VAL A 191 16.97 31.31 -63.43
N TYR A 192 16.49 30.58 -62.41
CA TYR A 192 17.02 29.26 -62.03
C TYR A 192 16.81 28.21 -63.17
N ARG A 193 15.66 28.22 -63.83
CA ARG A 193 15.41 27.36 -64.99
C ARG A 193 16.38 27.69 -66.17
N ALA A 194 16.67 28.94 -66.36
CA ALA A 194 17.61 29.34 -67.41
C ALA A 194 19.08 28.91 -67.10
N ILE A 195 19.44 28.85 -65.81
CA ILE A 195 20.74 28.34 -65.40
C ILE A 195 20.76 26.81 -65.58
N GLN A 196 19.71 26.11 -65.11
CA GLN A 196 19.62 24.64 -65.30
C GLN A 196 19.65 24.24 -66.81
N ALA A 197 19.00 24.99 -67.63
CA ALA A 197 19.00 24.77 -69.13
C ALA A 197 20.27 25.14 -69.82
N GLY A 198 21.33 25.58 -69.10
CA GLY A 198 22.59 26.00 -69.66
C GLY A 198 22.44 27.25 -70.57
N ARG A 199 21.38 28.04 -70.39
CA ARG A 199 21.20 29.33 -71.10
C ARG A 199 21.84 30.50 -70.39
N LEU A 200 22.10 30.35 -69.10
CA LEU A 200 22.84 31.32 -68.29
C LEU A 200 24.01 30.58 -67.63
N HIS A 201 25.16 31.24 -67.64
CA HIS A 201 26.40 30.64 -67.10
C HIS A 201 26.99 31.58 -66.02
N PRO A 202 26.49 31.49 -64.77
CA PRO A 202 27.08 32.18 -63.64
C PRO A 202 28.48 31.66 -63.35
N VAL A 203 29.34 32.53 -62.75
CA VAL A 203 30.75 32.19 -62.44
C VAL A 203 30.89 30.95 -61.56
N GLY A 204 29.96 30.73 -60.63
CA GLY A 204 29.93 29.54 -59.78
C GLY A 204 29.52 28.22 -60.45
N GLY A 205 29.15 28.25 -61.71
CA GLY A 205 28.77 27.13 -62.54
C GLY A 205 27.29 26.75 -62.45
N ALA A 206 26.96 25.58 -63.00
CA ALA A 206 25.61 25.05 -62.94
C ALA A 206 25.25 24.62 -61.51
N PRO A 207 23.98 24.65 -61.15
CA PRO A 207 23.49 24.14 -59.84
C PRO A 207 23.99 22.72 -59.63
N GLY A 208 24.46 22.44 -58.39
CA GLY A 208 24.96 21.14 -57.98
C GLY A 208 23.90 20.04 -58.01
N ALA A 209 24.30 18.80 -57.77
CA ALA A 209 23.40 17.64 -57.68
C ALA A 209 22.28 17.79 -56.65
N ASP A 210 22.50 18.63 -55.65
CA ASP A 210 21.54 18.93 -54.56
C ASP A 210 20.55 20.06 -54.92
N ALA A 211 20.63 20.62 -56.12
CA ALA A 211 19.75 21.71 -56.58
C ALA A 211 18.26 21.34 -56.51
N HIS A 212 17.41 22.33 -56.29
CA HIS A 212 15.96 22.12 -56.15
C HIS A 212 15.34 21.54 -57.41
N ASP A 213 14.63 20.43 -57.26
CA ASP A 213 13.93 19.80 -58.38
C ASP A 213 12.51 20.38 -58.53
N LEU A 214 12.35 21.32 -59.47
CA LEU A 214 11.09 21.95 -59.76
C LEU A 214 10.02 20.98 -60.30
N SER A 215 10.35 19.76 -60.70
CA SER A 215 9.38 18.76 -61.16
C SER A 215 8.44 18.30 -60.04
N ARG A 216 8.92 18.40 -58.84
CA ARG A 216 8.12 18.09 -57.63
C ARG A 216 6.99 19.07 -57.40
N ASP A 217 7.14 20.30 -57.96
CA ASP A 217 6.16 21.37 -57.80
C ASP A 217 5.17 21.43 -58.99
N ALA A 218 5.24 20.45 -59.89
CA ALA A 218 4.47 20.48 -61.13
C ALA A 218 2.95 20.62 -60.90
N ASN A 219 2.41 20.10 -59.80
CA ASN A 219 0.96 20.05 -59.54
C ASN A 219 0.53 20.89 -58.32
N GLY A 220 1.41 21.73 -57.73
CA GLY A 220 1.13 22.48 -56.49
C GLY A 220 1.78 23.88 -56.49
N GLU A 221 1.51 24.66 -55.47
CA GLU A 221 2.08 25.99 -55.29
C GLU A 221 3.60 25.95 -55.00
N GLY A 222 4.13 24.78 -54.60
CA GLY A 222 5.55 24.67 -54.23
C GLY A 222 5.89 25.61 -53.10
N ARG A 223 5.20 25.52 -51.97
CA ARG A 223 5.42 26.40 -50.85
C ARG A 223 6.56 25.86 -49.98
N TYR A 224 7.58 26.69 -49.77
CA TYR A 224 8.79 26.37 -49.02
C TYR A 224 9.12 27.46 -48.02
N LEU A 225 9.73 27.06 -46.91
CA LEU A 225 10.33 28.00 -45.97
C LEU A 225 11.71 28.41 -46.49
N ILE A 226 11.99 29.73 -46.43
CA ILE A 226 13.23 30.30 -46.89
C ILE A 226 14.30 30.14 -45.82
N PRO A 227 15.42 29.48 -46.08
CA PRO A 227 16.50 29.29 -45.14
C PRO A 227 17.35 30.56 -45.00
N PHE A 228 16.79 31.60 -44.36
CA PHE A 228 17.51 32.86 -44.18
C PHE A 228 18.84 32.64 -43.43
N SER A 229 19.90 33.24 -43.91
CA SER A 229 21.19 33.22 -43.24
C SER A 229 21.38 34.48 -42.44
N ARG A 230 22.07 34.41 -41.28
CA ARG A 230 22.52 35.59 -40.57
C ARG A 230 23.42 36.51 -41.42
N ASN A 231 23.98 35.98 -42.51
CA ASN A 231 24.76 36.71 -43.47
C ASN A 231 23.95 37.33 -44.60
N THR A 232 22.60 37.22 -44.54
CA THR A 232 21.73 37.76 -45.63
C THR A 232 22.03 39.21 -46.03
N PRO A 233 22.34 40.13 -45.11
CA PRO A 233 22.73 41.47 -45.50
C PRO A 233 24.11 41.57 -46.15
N ALA A 234 24.86 40.47 -46.21
CA ALA A 234 26.25 40.48 -46.73
C ALA A 234 26.37 40.07 -48.21
N TYR A 235 25.26 40.08 -48.97
CA TYR A 235 25.37 39.97 -50.41
C TYR A 235 26.23 41.13 -50.94
N PRO A 236 27.15 40.85 -51.89
CA PRO A 236 27.87 41.94 -52.58
C PRO A 236 26.87 42.96 -53.12
N THR A 237 26.96 44.17 -52.64
CA THR A 237 26.00 45.23 -52.94
C THR A 237 26.78 46.39 -53.55
N VAL A 238 26.23 46.93 -54.58
CA VAL A 238 26.77 48.13 -55.27
C VAL A 238 25.67 49.16 -55.50
N SER A 239 25.95 50.45 -55.36
CA SER A 239 24.96 51.50 -55.62
C SER A 239 24.59 51.55 -57.10
N PHE A 240 23.34 51.78 -57.39
CA PHE A 240 22.81 51.92 -58.71
C PHE A 240 23.53 53.07 -59.44
N ASP A 241 23.77 54.21 -58.76
CA ASP A 241 24.47 55.34 -59.29
C ASP A 241 25.94 54.98 -59.59
N ASP A 242 26.61 54.22 -58.75
CA ASP A 242 28.00 53.79 -58.97
C ASP A 242 28.14 52.90 -60.25
N VAL A 243 27.12 52.07 -60.52
CA VAL A 243 27.09 51.26 -61.72
C VAL A 243 26.79 52.10 -62.91
N LEU A 244 25.84 53.02 -62.83
CA LEU A 244 25.45 53.89 -63.93
C LEU A 244 26.60 54.79 -64.40
N GLU A 245 27.39 55.34 -63.50
CA GLU A 245 28.52 56.18 -63.71
C GLU A 245 29.81 55.38 -64.06
N GLY A 246 29.74 54.05 -64.09
CA GLY A 246 30.89 53.19 -64.39
C GLY A 246 31.97 53.18 -63.32
N ARG A 247 31.69 53.58 -62.11
CA ARG A 247 32.62 53.50 -60.94
C ARG A 247 32.84 52.10 -60.40
N VAL A 248 31.96 51.14 -60.77
CA VAL A 248 32.09 49.76 -60.40
C VAL A 248 33.00 49.02 -61.38
N LYS A 249 33.96 48.21 -60.83
CA LYS A 249 34.86 47.42 -61.67
C LYS A 249 34.06 46.35 -62.43
N PRO A 250 34.21 46.21 -63.78
CA PRO A 250 33.45 45.22 -64.53
C PRO A 250 33.58 43.77 -64.04
N ASP A 251 34.78 43.46 -63.54
CA ASP A 251 35.01 42.12 -63.01
C ASP A 251 34.11 41.74 -61.77
N ALA A 252 33.65 42.77 -61.02
CA ALA A 252 32.74 42.55 -59.88
C ALA A 252 31.33 42.07 -60.34
N LEU A 253 31.00 42.36 -61.62
CA LEU A 253 29.68 42.04 -62.18
C LEU A 253 29.73 40.93 -63.24
N ARG A 254 30.92 40.63 -63.77
CA ARG A 254 31.14 39.66 -64.84
C ARG A 254 30.68 38.26 -64.43
N GLY A 255 29.79 37.68 -65.21
CA GLY A 255 29.25 36.38 -65.01
C GLY A 255 28.39 36.25 -63.72
N LYS A 256 28.04 37.38 -63.10
CA LYS A 256 27.19 37.39 -61.91
C LYS A 256 25.72 37.57 -62.27
N ILE A 257 24.84 37.13 -61.40
CA ILE A 257 23.43 37.43 -61.48
C ILE A 257 23.21 38.74 -60.70
N VAL A 258 22.86 39.74 -61.40
CA VAL A 258 22.64 41.09 -60.88
C VAL A 258 21.16 41.23 -60.50
N VAL A 259 20.87 41.51 -59.26
CA VAL A 259 19.48 41.75 -58.81
C VAL A 259 19.38 43.26 -58.51
N VAL A 260 18.49 43.93 -59.24
CA VAL A 260 18.27 45.38 -59.10
C VAL A 260 17.02 45.61 -58.27
N GLY A 261 17.13 46.27 -57.15
CA GLY A 261 15.98 46.51 -56.23
C GLY A 261 16.15 47.81 -55.42
N VAL A 262 15.05 48.26 -54.85
CA VAL A 262 14.98 49.48 -54.01
C VAL A 262 15.33 49.20 -52.58
N THR A 263 16.31 49.91 -52.05
CA THR A 263 16.67 49.84 -50.62
C THR A 263 16.62 51.20 -49.92
N ALA A 264 16.44 52.26 -50.68
CA ALA A 264 16.38 53.64 -50.17
C ALA A 264 15.23 53.83 -49.16
N SER A 265 15.51 54.49 -48.08
CA SER A 265 14.58 54.66 -46.97
C SER A 265 13.28 55.35 -47.38
N GLY A 266 12.11 54.74 -47.10
CA GLY A 266 10.83 55.32 -47.48
C GLY A 266 10.31 55.04 -48.86
N LEU A 267 11.06 54.28 -49.71
CA LEU A 267 10.70 53.99 -51.10
C LEU A 267 10.40 52.49 -51.33
N TYR A 268 10.55 51.64 -50.37
CA TYR A 268 10.45 50.18 -50.52
C TYR A 268 9.70 49.55 -49.41
N ASP A 269 9.22 48.39 -49.71
CA ASP A 269 8.59 47.49 -48.72
C ASP A 269 9.65 46.78 -47.86
N ARG A 270 9.59 46.95 -46.54
CA ARG A 270 10.43 46.29 -45.58
C ARG A 270 9.64 45.12 -44.96
N PHE A 271 10.24 43.97 -45.03
CA PHE A 271 9.68 42.75 -44.47
C PHE A 271 10.47 42.32 -43.27
N ALA A 272 9.76 42.07 -42.17
CA ALA A 272 10.33 41.36 -41.05
C ALA A 272 10.61 39.91 -41.46
N THR A 273 11.79 39.40 -41.15
CA THR A 273 12.25 38.04 -41.46
C THR A 273 12.80 37.40 -40.18
N PRO A 274 13.01 36.10 -40.11
CA PRO A 274 13.63 35.44 -38.98
C PRO A 274 14.92 36.04 -38.47
N VAL A 275 15.69 36.71 -39.37
CA VAL A 275 16.97 37.34 -39.03
C VAL A 275 16.90 38.84 -38.77
N SER A 276 15.69 39.41 -38.88
CA SER A 276 15.47 40.86 -38.71
C SER A 276 15.77 41.39 -37.31
N GLY A 277 15.80 40.52 -36.28
CA GLY A 277 16.15 40.91 -34.92
C GLY A 277 17.53 41.49 -34.76
N ASP A 278 18.47 41.05 -35.60
CA ASP A 278 19.88 41.50 -35.59
C ASP A 278 20.14 42.71 -36.54
N PHE A 279 19.39 42.80 -37.65
CA PHE A 279 19.72 43.70 -38.76
C PHE A 279 18.55 44.67 -39.18
N GLY A 280 17.39 44.54 -38.52
CA GLY A 280 16.17 45.22 -38.95
C GLY A 280 15.45 44.51 -40.12
N PRO A 281 14.26 45.03 -40.52
CA PRO A 281 13.52 44.48 -41.63
C PRO A 281 14.31 44.58 -42.93
N LEU A 282 14.27 43.48 -43.75
CA LEU A 282 14.98 43.38 -45.01
C LEU A 282 14.14 43.93 -46.16
N ALA A 283 14.82 44.48 -47.16
CA ALA A 283 14.21 44.85 -48.44
C ALA A 283 13.88 43.60 -49.27
N GLY A 284 12.79 43.62 -50.05
CA GLY A 284 12.33 42.53 -50.90
C GLY A 284 13.44 41.89 -51.75
N VAL A 285 14.29 42.71 -52.32
CA VAL A 285 15.42 42.30 -53.15
C VAL A 285 16.34 41.28 -52.50
N TYR A 286 16.61 41.41 -51.17
CA TYR A 286 17.43 40.45 -50.42
C TYR A 286 16.63 39.13 -50.16
N ILE A 287 15.33 39.21 -50.02
CA ILE A 287 14.51 38.03 -49.88
C ILE A 287 14.51 37.24 -51.19
N HIS A 288 14.37 37.90 -52.32
CA HIS A 288 14.43 37.28 -53.65
C HIS A 288 15.84 36.67 -53.91
N ALA A 289 16.94 37.36 -53.52
CA ALA A 289 18.27 36.80 -53.57
C ALA A 289 18.39 35.48 -52.79
N ASN A 290 17.80 35.42 -51.56
CA ASN A 290 17.75 34.19 -50.77
C ASN A 290 16.92 33.08 -51.43
N VAL A 291 15.83 33.42 -52.14
CA VAL A 291 15.06 32.44 -52.92
C VAL A 291 15.89 31.83 -54.03
N LEU A 292 16.70 32.62 -54.71
CA LEU A 292 17.58 32.08 -55.74
C LEU A 292 18.64 31.14 -55.15
N ASP A 293 19.29 31.55 -54.05
CA ASP A 293 20.26 30.72 -53.34
C ASP A 293 19.61 29.43 -52.85
N MET A 294 18.42 29.49 -52.29
CA MET A 294 17.62 28.35 -51.87
C MET A 294 17.42 27.35 -53.03
N LEU A 295 17.05 27.84 -54.20
CA LEU A 295 16.88 27.01 -55.41
C LEU A 295 18.19 26.42 -55.91
N ALA A 296 19.26 27.24 -56.00
CA ALA A 296 20.55 26.85 -56.52
C ALA A 296 21.27 25.83 -55.62
N THR A 297 21.16 25.95 -54.31
CA THR A 297 21.75 25.03 -53.31
C THR A 297 20.82 23.86 -52.90
N GLY A 298 19.57 23.88 -53.38
CA GLY A 298 18.57 22.91 -52.97
C GLY A 298 18.25 22.95 -51.45
N SER A 299 18.49 24.06 -50.82
CA SER A 299 18.29 24.22 -49.36
C SER A 299 16.86 24.53 -48.94
N ALA A 300 15.91 24.45 -49.89
CA ALA A 300 14.49 24.64 -49.64
C ALA A 300 13.97 23.76 -48.51
N ILE A 301 13.32 24.36 -47.53
CA ILE A 301 12.77 23.66 -46.38
C ILE A 301 11.31 23.38 -46.61
N SER A 302 10.96 22.11 -46.67
CA SER A 302 9.57 21.66 -46.89
C SER A 302 8.81 21.59 -45.59
N PRO A 303 7.67 22.26 -45.42
CA PRO A 303 6.82 22.01 -44.27
C PRO A 303 6.13 20.67 -44.35
N VAL A 304 6.04 19.94 -43.23
CA VAL A 304 5.29 18.69 -43.17
C VAL A 304 3.81 18.94 -43.44
N SER A 305 3.14 18.01 -44.14
CA SER A 305 1.69 18.06 -44.35
C SER A 305 0.92 18.06 -43.01
N ARG A 306 -0.27 18.69 -43.00
CA ARG A 306 -1.10 18.75 -41.78
C ARG A 306 -1.41 17.36 -41.21
N ALA A 307 -1.66 16.37 -42.08
CA ALA A 307 -1.90 14.99 -41.66
C ALA A 307 -0.64 14.35 -41.05
N GLY A 308 0.54 14.59 -41.68
CA GLY A 308 1.82 14.12 -41.13
C GLY A 308 2.18 14.78 -39.82
N LEU A 309 1.93 16.09 -39.68
CA LEU A 309 2.12 16.83 -38.40
C LEU A 309 1.24 16.28 -37.30
N PHE A 310 -0.05 16.03 -37.57
CA PHE A 310 -0.97 15.44 -36.62
C PHE A 310 -0.50 14.05 -36.20
N ALA A 311 -0.18 13.19 -37.17
CA ALA A 311 0.29 11.83 -36.84
C ALA A 311 1.59 11.82 -36.03
N ALA A 312 2.58 12.67 -36.39
CA ALA A 312 3.83 12.77 -35.69
C ALA A 312 3.63 13.27 -34.24
N SER A 313 2.70 14.22 -34.03
CA SER A 313 2.40 14.79 -32.71
C SER A 313 1.65 13.82 -31.79
N LEU A 314 1.00 12.79 -32.32
CA LEU A 314 0.35 11.74 -31.52
C LEU A 314 1.35 10.80 -30.84
N LEU A 315 2.54 10.63 -31.40
CA LEU A 315 3.55 9.69 -30.86
C LEU A 315 3.98 10.06 -29.42
N PRO A 316 4.43 11.30 -29.14
CA PRO A 316 4.77 11.68 -27.78
C PRO A 316 3.56 11.67 -26.82
N LEU A 317 2.36 11.99 -27.31
CA LEU A 317 1.15 11.89 -26.51
C LEU A 317 0.83 10.44 -26.13
N ALA A 318 0.92 9.50 -27.07
CA ALA A 318 0.69 8.08 -26.81
C ALA A 318 1.72 7.52 -25.83
N ALA A 319 2.99 7.91 -25.97
CA ALA A 319 4.05 7.53 -25.02
C ALA A 319 3.76 8.06 -23.60
N LEU A 320 3.30 9.31 -23.47
CA LEU A 320 2.92 9.89 -22.17
C LEU A 320 1.73 9.18 -21.56
N LEU A 321 0.67 8.91 -22.34
CA LEU A 321 -0.53 8.20 -21.88
C LEU A 321 -0.19 6.78 -21.42
N GLY A 322 0.71 6.08 -22.12
CA GLY A 322 1.25 4.80 -21.67
C GLY A 322 2.07 4.92 -20.39
N GLY A 323 2.88 5.98 -20.28
CA GLY A 323 3.67 6.29 -19.09
C GLY A 323 2.82 6.54 -17.83
N PHE A 324 1.64 7.13 -17.98
CA PHE A 324 0.71 7.37 -16.87
C PHE A 324 0.23 6.09 -16.16
N LEU A 325 0.22 4.98 -16.86
CA LEU A 325 -0.19 3.68 -16.29
C LEU A 325 0.91 3.06 -15.42
N MET A 326 2.19 3.40 -15.68
CA MET A 326 3.34 2.73 -15.06
C MET A 326 4.18 3.64 -14.18
N LEU A 327 4.15 4.95 -14.42
CA LEU A 327 5.08 5.89 -13.77
C LEU A 327 4.44 6.63 -12.60
N SER A 328 5.29 6.97 -11.62
CA SER A 328 4.93 7.92 -10.56
C SER A 328 4.77 9.34 -11.13
N PRO A 329 4.03 10.25 -10.44
CA PRO A 329 3.82 11.63 -10.91
C PRO A 329 5.11 12.35 -11.28
N TRP A 330 6.15 12.25 -10.46
CA TRP A 330 7.45 12.87 -10.72
C TRP A 330 8.15 12.30 -11.97
N ARG A 331 8.11 10.97 -12.14
CA ARG A 331 8.67 10.32 -13.32
C ARG A 331 7.86 10.63 -14.59
N ALA A 332 6.55 10.79 -14.46
CA ALA A 332 5.69 11.23 -15.57
C ALA A 332 5.98 12.68 -15.97
N LEU A 333 6.32 13.57 -15.03
CA LEU A 333 6.81 14.91 -15.32
C LEU A 333 8.11 14.87 -16.12
N LEU A 334 9.07 14.10 -15.65
CA LEU A 334 10.34 13.91 -16.36
C LEU A 334 10.14 13.37 -17.77
N LEU A 335 9.25 12.40 -17.93
CA LEU A 335 8.88 11.86 -19.24
C LEU A 335 8.26 12.95 -20.13
N THR A 336 7.34 13.77 -19.59
CA THR A 336 6.71 14.88 -20.32
C THR A 336 7.75 15.87 -20.81
N MET A 337 8.67 16.27 -19.93
CA MET A 337 9.76 17.20 -20.27
C MET A 337 10.71 16.59 -21.31
N SER A 338 11.04 15.31 -21.15
CA SER A 338 11.90 14.59 -22.11
C SER A 338 11.25 14.45 -23.47
N LEU A 339 9.97 14.14 -23.54
CA LEU A 339 9.21 14.05 -24.79
C LEU A 339 9.07 15.40 -25.48
N ALA A 340 8.85 16.48 -24.71
CA ALA A 340 8.81 17.85 -25.25
C ALA A 340 10.19 18.26 -25.80
N ALA A 341 11.26 18.01 -25.07
CA ALA A 341 12.62 18.25 -25.53
C ALA A 341 12.95 17.40 -26.77
N LEU A 342 12.55 16.13 -26.78
CA LEU A 342 12.74 15.24 -27.94
C LEU A 342 11.99 15.74 -29.18
N ALA A 343 10.78 16.29 -29.01
CA ALA A 343 10.03 16.87 -30.11
C ALA A 343 10.78 18.07 -30.73
N VAL A 344 11.40 18.93 -29.90
CA VAL A 344 12.22 20.05 -30.39
C VAL A 344 13.50 19.54 -31.05
N VAL A 345 14.19 18.57 -30.45
CA VAL A 345 15.41 17.98 -31.03
C VAL A 345 15.11 17.27 -32.33
N ALA A 346 14.02 16.50 -32.41
CA ALA A 346 13.60 15.86 -33.64
C ALA A 346 13.29 16.88 -34.75
N SER A 347 12.58 17.97 -34.39
CA SER A 347 12.34 19.09 -35.30
C SER A 347 13.64 19.72 -35.80
N MET A 348 14.61 19.93 -34.91
CA MET A 348 15.93 20.46 -35.23
C MET A 348 16.71 19.54 -36.18
N VAL A 349 16.75 18.24 -35.91
CA VAL A 349 17.43 17.27 -36.78
C VAL A 349 16.77 17.20 -38.16
N LEU A 350 15.44 17.13 -38.24
CA LEU A 350 14.72 17.13 -39.48
C LEU A 350 14.96 18.40 -40.29
N LEU A 351 15.02 19.57 -39.60
CA LEU A 351 15.27 20.86 -40.22
C LEU A 351 16.67 20.92 -40.83
N PHE A 352 17.70 20.51 -40.14
CA PHE A 352 19.08 20.71 -40.59
C PHE A 352 19.64 19.61 -41.48
N GLU A 353 19.22 18.33 -41.22
CA GLU A 353 19.73 17.19 -41.96
C GLU A 353 18.83 16.81 -43.16
N VAL A 354 17.51 16.93 -42.98
CA VAL A 354 16.52 16.46 -43.97
C VAL A 354 15.84 17.62 -44.68
N ARG A 355 16.01 18.87 -44.22
CA ARG A 355 15.34 20.07 -44.72
C ARG A 355 13.82 19.99 -44.69
N ILE A 356 13.31 19.36 -43.63
CA ILE A 356 11.86 19.24 -43.39
C ILE A 356 11.54 19.95 -42.10
N TRP A 357 10.55 20.85 -42.14
CA TRP A 357 10.04 21.51 -40.93
C TRP A 357 8.89 20.72 -40.34
N LEU A 358 9.15 20.07 -39.21
CA LEU A 358 8.17 19.46 -38.37
C LEU A 358 7.92 20.36 -37.16
N SER A 359 6.78 21.05 -37.12
CA SER A 359 6.40 21.93 -36.01
C SER A 359 6.30 21.15 -34.70
N PRO A 360 7.06 21.51 -33.63
CA PRO A 360 7.01 20.79 -32.35
C PRO A 360 5.87 21.27 -31.43
N ALA A 361 5.28 22.46 -31.63
CA ALA A 361 4.33 23.05 -30.73
C ALA A 361 3.03 22.24 -30.56
N PRO A 362 2.42 21.64 -31.58
CA PRO A 362 1.23 20.80 -31.38
C PRO A 362 1.48 19.65 -30.40
N ALA A 363 2.63 18.99 -30.52
CA ALA A 363 3.01 17.92 -29.59
C ALA A 363 3.20 18.48 -28.19
N ILE A 364 3.94 19.59 -28.04
CA ILE A 364 4.20 20.22 -26.74
C ILE A 364 2.88 20.67 -26.08
N PHE A 365 1.96 21.31 -26.81
CA PHE A 365 0.68 21.72 -26.27
C PHE A 365 -0.19 20.54 -25.83
N GLY A 366 -0.19 19.44 -26.59
CA GLY A 366 -0.84 18.19 -26.21
C GLY A 366 -0.31 17.64 -24.89
N LEU A 367 1.02 17.61 -24.73
CA LEU A 367 1.67 17.15 -23.49
C LEU A 367 1.36 18.08 -22.31
N ILE A 368 1.44 19.40 -22.50
CA ILE A 368 1.18 20.41 -21.46
C ILE A 368 -0.29 20.39 -21.01
N ALA A 369 -1.23 20.16 -21.93
CA ALA A 369 -2.64 20.06 -21.60
C ALA A 369 -2.97 18.81 -20.80
N VAL A 370 -2.40 17.67 -21.16
CA VAL A 370 -2.76 16.36 -20.60
C VAL A 370 -2.10 16.11 -19.24
N TYR A 371 -0.82 16.47 -19.08
CA TYR A 371 -0.07 16.17 -17.87
C TYR A 371 -0.68 16.77 -16.58
N PRO A 372 -0.99 18.09 -16.50
CA PRO A 372 -1.56 18.68 -15.27
C PRO A 372 -2.93 18.12 -14.94
N ILE A 373 -3.78 17.91 -15.96
CA ILE A 373 -5.14 17.40 -15.77
C ILE A 373 -5.09 15.96 -15.23
N TRP A 374 -4.23 15.11 -15.79
CA TRP A 374 -4.03 13.75 -15.29
C TRP A 374 -3.53 13.73 -13.84
N ASN A 375 -2.51 14.54 -13.54
CA ASN A 375 -1.97 14.62 -12.17
C ASN A 375 -2.99 15.14 -11.16
N TRP A 376 -3.76 16.16 -11.55
CA TRP A 376 -4.85 16.66 -10.73
C TRP A 376 -5.88 15.57 -10.43
N ARG A 377 -6.36 14.88 -11.47
CA ARG A 377 -7.34 13.80 -11.32
C ARG A 377 -6.80 12.64 -10.48
N ARG A 378 -5.55 12.26 -10.69
CA ARG A 378 -4.88 11.24 -9.91
C ARG A 378 -4.77 11.64 -8.43
N LEU A 379 -4.40 12.89 -8.16
CA LEU A 379 -4.34 13.42 -6.80
C LEU A 379 -5.72 13.42 -6.15
N GLU A 380 -6.75 13.88 -6.85
CA GLU A 380 -8.13 13.90 -6.37
C GLU A 380 -8.66 12.49 -6.05
N MET A 381 -8.39 11.52 -6.93
CA MET A 381 -8.75 10.11 -6.67
C MET A 381 -8.04 9.55 -5.44
N THR A 382 -6.73 9.82 -5.30
CA THR A 382 -5.94 9.39 -4.15
C THR A 382 -6.46 10.02 -2.86
N MET A 383 -6.75 11.32 -2.88
CA MET A 383 -7.31 12.05 -1.74
C MET A 383 -8.72 11.58 -1.39
N SER A 384 -9.56 11.29 -2.38
CA SER A 384 -10.91 10.77 -2.13
C SER A 384 -10.92 9.34 -1.59
N TYR A 385 -9.96 8.51 -2.00
CA TYR A 385 -9.74 7.19 -1.43
C TYR A 385 -9.28 7.30 0.02
N LEU A 386 -8.26 8.11 0.27
CA LEU A 386 -7.72 8.33 1.61
C LEU A 386 -8.77 8.89 2.57
N ARG A 387 -9.60 9.84 2.10
CA ARG A 387 -10.73 10.38 2.89
C ARG A 387 -11.72 9.28 3.30
N ARG A 388 -12.08 8.38 2.37
CA ARG A 388 -13.00 7.27 2.67
C ARG A 388 -12.41 6.29 3.67
N GLU A 389 -11.11 6.00 3.55
CA GLU A 389 -10.43 5.09 4.47
C GLU A 389 -10.27 5.71 5.87
N LEU A 390 -9.93 7.01 5.93
CA LEU A 390 -9.90 7.75 7.19
C LEU A 390 -11.28 7.86 7.85
N GLN A 391 -12.35 8.04 7.07
CA GLN A 391 -13.72 8.02 7.59
C GLN A 391 -14.09 6.65 8.14
N ARG A 392 -13.73 5.57 7.46
CA ARG A 392 -13.93 4.20 7.97
C ARG A 392 -13.23 3.98 9.31
N LEU A 393 -11.97 4.40 9.41
CA LEU A 393 -11.22 4.35 10.67
C LEU A 393 -11.82 5.27 11.76
N ALA A 394 -12.45 6.37 11.36
CA ALA A 394 -13.14 7.26 12.28
C ALA A 394 -14.48 6.72 12.79
N ASP A 395 -15.14 5.86 12.01
CA ASP A 395 -16.45 5.26 12.34
C ASP A 395 -16.30 3.93 13.11
N GLU A 396 -15.08 3.38 13.25
CA GLU A 396 -14.84 2.21 14.09
C GLU A 396 -15.09 2.53 15.57
N PRO A 397 -15.75 1.62 16.34
CA PRO A 397 -16.07 1.85 17.74
C PRO A 397 -14.80 2.10 18.57
N HIS A 398 -14.82 3.16 19.38
CA HIS A 398 -13.67 3.63 20.16
C HIS A 398 -13.54 2.87 21.48
N LEU A 399 -12.34 2.34 21.75
CA LEU A 399 -11.98 1.74 23.04
C LEU A 399 -11.51 2.79 24.08
N LEU A 400 -11.14 3.99 23.62
CA LEU A 400 -10.66 5.06 24.49
C LEU A 400 -11.65 6.23 24.52
N PRO A 401 -11.84 6.90 25.69
CA PRO A 401 -12.66 8.11 25.81
C PRO A 401 -12.10 9.22 24.90
N GLU A 402 -12.93 9.76 24.01
CA GLU A 402 -12.52 10.89 23.16
C GLU A 402 -12.40 12.18 23.98
N ALA A 403 -11.30 12.92 23.76
CA ALA A 403 -11.22 14.32 24.18
C ALA A 403 -12.30 15.14 23.44
N PRO A 404 -12.91 16.16 24.11
CA PRO A 404 -13.98 16.96 23.51
C PRO A 404 -13.54 17.56 22.17
N ARG A 405 -14.36 17.32 21.14
CA ARG A 405 -14.12 17.78 19.76
C ARG A 405 -14.03 19.30 19.73
N THR A 406 -12.85 19.85 19.55
CA THR A 406 -12.72 21.23 19.11
C THR A 406 -13.22 21.33 17.67
N ARG A 407 -14.46 21.81 17.49
CA ARG A 407 -14.97 22.17 16.17
C ARG A 407 -14.10 23.29 15.63
N SER A 408 -13.15 22.97 14.75
CA SER A 408 -12.51 23.96 13.90
C SER A 408 -13.57 24.41 12.88
N VAL A 409 -14.25 25.50 13.21
CA VAL A 409 -15.15 26.20 12.31
C VAL A 409 -14.28 27.16 11.50
N GLY A 410 -14.00 26.80 10.24
CA GLY A 410 -13.30 27.65 9.28
C GLY A 410 -11.94 27.08 8.86
N GLY A 411 -11.83 26.71 7.63
CA GLY A 411 -10.62 26.22 6.99
C GLY A 411 -10.91 25.68 5.60
N ASP A 412 -9.96 25.80 4.68
CA ASP A 412 -10.03 25.24 3.34
C ASP A 412 -10.19 23.71 3.41
N VAL A 413 -10.68 23.11 2.33
CA VAL A 413 -10.86 21.65 2.19
C VAL A 413 -9.57 20.90 2.51
N LEU A 414 -8.42 21.49 2.17
CA LEU A 414 -7.09 20.92 2.42
C LEU A 414 -6.76 20.93 3.93
N GLU A 415 -7.03 22.02 4.64
CA GLU A 415 -6.81 22.12 6.10
C GLU A 415 -7.65 21.11 6.86
N ARG A 416 -8.91 20.92 6.46
CA ARG A 416 -9.78 19.89 7.05
C ARG A 416 -9.27 18.48 6.79
N GLN A 417 -8.72 18.22 5.61
CA GLN A 417 -8.11 16.94 5.30
C GLN A 417 -6.82 16.68 6.10
N MET A 418 -5.97 17.69 6.22
CA MET A 418 -4.76 17.61 7.03
C MET A 418 -5.10 17.39 8.51
N ALA A 419 -6.13 18.06 9.02
CA ALA A 419 -6.60 17.86 10.40
C ALA A 419 -7.13 16.43 10.63
N LEU A 420 -7.90 15.88 9.68
CA LEU A 420 -8.35 14.47 9.75
C LEU A 420 -7.20 13.48 9.68
N MET A 421 -6.20 13.73 8.84
CA MET A 421 -4.98 12.90 8.78
C MET A 421 -4.19 12.97 10.08
N ALA A 422 -3.99 14.17 10.60
CA ALA A 422 -3.31 14.38 11.88
C ALA A 422 -4.05 13.67 13.02
N GLN A 423 -5.38 13.79 13.06
CA GLN A 423 -6.22 13.10 14.04
C GLN A 423 -6.15 11.58 13.91
N ALA A 424 -6.21 11.02 12.69
CA ALA A 424 -6.07 9.58 12.48
C ALA A 424 -4.68 9.07 12.86
N ALA A 425 -3.63 9.80 12.49
CA ALA A 425 -2.25 9.48 12.88
C ALA A 425 -2.08 9.54 14.40
N GLN A 426 -2.63 10.57 15.05
CA GLN A 426 -2.62 10.70 16.49
C GLN A 426 -3.33 9.54 17.18
N ARG A 427 -4.52 9.14 16.67
CA ARG A 427 -5.27 7.98 17.20
C ARG A 427 -4.49 6.67 17.12
N VAL A 428 -3.84 6.40 15.99
CA VAL A 428 -2.98 5.22 15.84
C VAL A 428 -1.82 5.26 16.83
N GLN A 429 -1.25 6.42 17.04
CA GLN A 429 -0.16 6.64 17.96
C GLN A 429 -0.62 6.48 19.43
N ASP A 430 -1.79 7.04 19.76
CA ASP A 430 -2.40 6.92 21.10
C ASP A 430 -2.82 5.47 21.38
N MET A 431 -3.39 4.77 20.41
CA MET A 431 -3.72 3.34 20.52
C MET A 431 -2.45 2.48 20.72
N LYS A 432 -1.42 2.74 19.91
CA LYS A 432 -0.12 2.07 20.07
C LYS A 432 0.48 2.32 21.44
N ARG A 433 0.41 3.55 21.90
CA ARG A 433 0.89 3.95 23.23
C ARG A 433 0.08 3.30 24.32
N PHE A 434 -1.26 3.31 24.20
CA PHE A 434 -2.14 2.65 25.16
C PHE A 434 -1.87 1.15 25.30
N VAL A 435 -1.73 0.44 24.17
CA VAL A 435 -1.37 -0.99 24.20
C VAL A 435 0.00 -1.20 24.83
N TRP A 436 0.97 -0.36 24.51
CA TRP A 436 2.30 -0.41 25.09
C TRP A 436 2.29 -0.16 26.60
N ASP A 437 1.65 0.95 26.99
CA ASP A 437 1.57 1.32 28.42
C ASP A 437 0.78 0.27 29.21
N SER A 438 -0.24 -0.33 28.59
CA SER A 438 -1.01 -1.42 29.19
C SER A 438 -0.15 -2.68 29.42
N LEU A 439 0.63 -3.09 28.44
CA LEU A 439 1.56 -4.22 28.57
C LEU A 439 2.68 -3.91 29.57
N ASP A 440 3.20 -2.69 29.54
CA ASP A 440 4.32 -2.27 30.38
C ASP A 440 3.93 -2.05 31.85
N SER A 441 2.64 -1.73 32.10
CA SER A 441 2.08 -1.57 33.45
C SER A 441 1.73 -2.91 34.12
N MET A 442 1.71 -4.02 33.39
CA MET A 442 1.44 -5.33 33.98
C MET A 442 2.58 -5.73 34.91
N PRO A 443 2.26 -6.16 36.14
CA PRO A 443 3.28 -6.52 37.12
C PRO A 443 4.00 -7.83 36.81
N GLU A 444 3.39 -8.70 36.00
CA GLU A 444 3.95 -9.96 35.55
C GLU A 444 4.89 -9.79 34.38
N PRO A 445 6.00 -10.52 34.28
CA PRO A 445 6.84 -10.62 33.10
C PRO A 445 6.06 -11.14 31.90
N ILE A 446 5.99 -10.31 30.83
CA ILE A 446 5.33 -10.66 29.56
C ILE A 446 6.33 -10.52 28.43
N PHE A 447 6.37 -11.55 27.58
CA PHE A 447 7.18 -11.61 26.38
C PHE A 447 6.27 -11.82 25.17
N VAL A 448 6.43 -11.01 24.13
CA VAL A 448 5.75 -11.21 22.84
C VAL A 448 6.77 -11.62 21.81
N THR A 449 6.51 -12.70 21.09
CA THR A 449 7.42 -13.25 20.08
C THR A 449 6.83 -13.23 18.68
N ASP A 450 7.68 -13.38 17.68
CA ASP A 450 7.29 -13.74 16.32
C ASP A 450 6.96 -15.25 16.21
N LEU A 451 6.66 -15.69 14.99
CA LEU A 451 6.40 -17.11 14.69
C LEU A 451 7.62 -18.01 14.91
N ALA A 452 8.83 -17.47 14.87
CA ALA A 452 10.07 -18.19 15.10
C ALA A 452 10.46 -18.27 16.58
N GLY A 453 9.63 -17.74 17.49
CA GLY A 453 9.89 -17.69 18.92
C GLY A 453 10.90 -16.61 19.33
N THR A 454 11.24 -15.66 18.44
CA THR A 454 12.14 -14.54 18.79
C THR A 454 11.35 -13.46 19.52
N VAL A 455 11.85 -13.03 20.67
CA VAL A 455 11.22 -12.00 21.48
C VAL A 455 11.26 -10.66 20.75
N LEU A 456 10.09 -10.15 20.39
CA LEU A 456 9.92 -8.83 19.78
C LEU A 456 9.75 -7.74 20.83
N ILE A 457 9.04 -8.07 21.93
CA ILE A 457 8.62 -7.14 22.97
C ILE A 457 8.76 -7.84 24.31
N ALA A 458 9.36 -7.14 25.27
CA ALA A 458 9.37 -7.52 26.68
C ALA A 458 8.92 -6.31 27.51
N ASN A 459 7.92 -6.50 28.39
CA ASN A 459 7.44 -5.43 29.24
C ASN A 459 8.46 -5.10 30.34
N HIS A 460 8.21 -4.03 31.10
CA HIS A 460 9.10 -3.58 32.15
C HIS A 460 9.33 -4.64 33.23
N ALA A 461 8.29 -5.43 33.58
CA ALA A 461 8.40 -6.54 34.48
C ALA A 461 9.35 -7.64 33.99
N ALA A 462 9.27 -8.00 32.69
CA ALA A 462 10.17 -8.98 32.08
C ALA A 462 11.64 -8.50 32.09
N LYS A 463 11.86 -7.23 31.83
CA LYS A 463 13.21 -6.63 31.87
C LYS A 463 13.77 -6.61 33.31
N ARG A 464 12.96 -6.25 34.29
CA ARG A 464 13.35 -6.31 35.71
C ARG A 464 13.63 -7.75 36.14
N TYR A 465 12.79 -8.70 35.70
CA TYR A 465 12.99 -10.13 35.98
C TYR A 465 14.33 -10.62 35.42
N GLY A 466 14.63 -10.34 34.14
CA GLY A 466 15.90 -10.65 33.51
C GLY A 466 17.10 -10.00 34.23
N SER A 467 16.97 -8.72 34.60
CA SER A 467 18.02 -7.99 35.34
C SER A 467 18.28 -8.58 36.70
N ARG A 468 17.24 -9.04 37.43
CA ARG A 468 17.38 -9.71 38.72
C ARG A 468 18.21 -10.99 38.63
N LEU A 469 18.01 -11.76 37.56
CA LEU A 469 18.70 -13.02 37.32
C LEU A 469 20.01 -12.84 36.53
N ALA A 470 20.48 -11.60 36.31
CA ALA A 470 21.65 -11.25 35.52
C ALA A 470 21.61 -11.78 34.09
N LEU A 471 20.39 -11.93 33.51
CA LEU A 471 20.17 -12.35 32.15
C LEU A 471 20.32 -11.17 31.18
N PRO A 472 20.78 -11.38 29.95
CA PRO A 472 20.83 -10.34 28.93
C PRO A 472 19.41 -9.91 28.52
N LEU A 473 19.31 -8.68 27.93
CA LEU A 473 18.04 -8.17 27.40
C LEU A 473 17.36 -9.20 26.49
N PRO A 474 16.08 -9.47 26.68
CA PRO A 474 15.38 -10.55 25.99
C PRO A 474 15.05 -10.24 24.52
N GLU A 475 14.91 -8.95 24.14
CA GLU A 475 14.50 -8.56 22.78
C GLU A 475 15.54 -8.99 21.74
N GLY A 476 15.04 -9.53 20.61
CA GLY A 476 15.86 -10.05 19.51
C GLY A 476 16.49 -11.42 19.78
N ARG A 477 16.17 -12.07 20.91
CA ARG A 477 16.65 -13.41 21.26
C ARG A 477 15.52 -14.43 21.27
N PRO A 478 15.81 -15.73 21.07
CA PRO A 478 14.80 -16.77 21.24
C PRO A 478 14.25 -16.81 22.66
N LEU A 479 12.95 -16.98 22.84
CA LEU A 479 12.27 -17.03 24.14
C LEU A 479 12.88 -18.07 25.06
N ARG A 480 13.27 -19.24 24.53
CA ARG A 480 13.99 -20.27 25.28
C ARG A 480 15.31 -19.80 25.91
N ALA A 481 15.97 -18.81 25.31
CA ALA A 481 17.19 -18.24 25.89
C ALA A 481 16.89 -17.27 27.04
N ALA A 482 15.71 -16.64 27.04
CA ALA A 482 15.26 -15.76 28.11
C ALA A 482 14.70 -16.54 29.33
N LEU A 483 14.14 -17.74 29.10
CA LEU A 483 13.45 -18.57 30.09
C LEU A 483 14.18 -19.90 30.40
N GLY A 484 15.30 -20.18 29.74
CA GLY A 484 15.99 -21.47 29.84
C GLY A 484 16.62 -21.76 31.24
N GLU A 485 16.74 -20.77 32.06
CA GLU A 485 17.22 -20.86 33.46
C GLU A 485 16.13 -21.34 34.43
N LEU A 486 14.88 -21.45 33.98
CA LEU A 486 13.77 -21.96 34.76
C LEU A 486 13.88 -23.49 34.90
N THR A 487 13.58 -24.02 36.07
CA THR A 487 13.50 -25.46 36.33
C THR A 487 12.05 -25.88 36.28
N PHE A 488 11.76 -26.94 35.52
CA PHE A 488 10.43 -27.52 35.42
C PHE A 488 10.04 -28.15 36.80
N MET A 489 8.82 -27.89 37.27
CA MET A 489 8.26 -28.46 38.47
C MET A 489 7.18 -29.49 38.15
N LYS A 490 6.08 -29.05 37.61
CA LYS A 490 4.93 -29.88 37.17
C LYS A 490 4.04 -29.12 36.15
N THR A 491 3.15 -29.85 35.50
CA THR A 491 2.05 -29.27 34.76
C THR A 491 0.87 -28.95 35.67
N VAL A 492 0.03 -28.03 35.28
CA VAL A 492 -1.20 -27.71 36.01
C VAL A 492 -2.17 -28.91 36.05
N ASP A 493 -2.11 -29.81 35.08
CA ASP A 493 -2.96 -30.99 34.97
C ASP A 493 -2.57 -32.10 35.95
N GLY A 494 -1.37 -32.07 36.54
CA GLY A 494 -0.88 -33.05 37.53
C GLY A 494 -0.74 -34.47 36.99
N ASN A 495 -0.67 -34.67 35.69
CA ASN A 495 -0.49 -35.99 35.09
C ASN A 495 0.98 -36.40 35.13
N ALA A 496 1.29 -37.42 35.97
CA ALA A 496 2.65 -37.86 36.20
C ALA A 496 3.41 -38.31 34.94
N GLU A 497 2.73 -38.96 33.98
CA GLU A 497 3.31 -39.38 32.70
C GLU A 497 3.65 -38.19 31.81
N HIS A 498 2.76 -37.18 31.78
CA HIS A 498 2.96 -35.94 31.03
C HIS A 498 4.09 -35.13 31.63
N ASP A 499 4.14 -35.01 32.98
CA ASP A 499 5.22 -34.34 33.72
C ASP A 499 6.57 -34.98 33.44
N ALA A 500 6.66 -36.33 33.37
CA ALA A 500 7.88 -37.02 33.05
C ALA A 500 8.36 -36.70 31.62
N ALA A 501 7.46 -36.72 30.63
CA ALA A 501 7.78 -36.44 29.24
C ALA A 501 8.27 -34.97 29.05
N ILE A 502 7.60 -33.99 29.69
CA ILE A 502 8.03 -32.58 29.64
C ILE A 502 9.39 -32.39 30.33
N ARG A 503 9.59 -33.05 31.49
CA ARG A 503 10.86 -32.95 32.23
C ARG A 503 12.06 -33.46 31.44
N GLU A 504 11.89 -34.53 30.70
CA GLU A 504 12.95 -35.11 29.84
C GLU A 504 13.32 -34.15 28.69
N ARG A 505 12.33 -33.40 28.15
CA ARG A 505 12.51 -32.50 27.02
C ARG A 505 12.82 -31.06 27.44
N TRP A 506 12.83 -30.75 28.76
CA TRP A 506 13.12 -29.41 29.28
C TRP A 506 14.59 -29.02 29.01
N PRO A 507 14.95 -27.78 28.58
CA PRO A 507 14.09 -26.63 28.31
C PRO A 507 13.64 -26.49 26.82
N ALA A 508 13.76 -27.52 26.00
CA ALA A 508 13.37 -27.47 24.60
C ALA A 508 11.88 -27.16 24.41
N VAL A 509 11.04 -27.59 25.35
CA VAL A 509 9.59 -27.32 25.40
C VAL A 509 9.26 -25.81 25.44
N LEU A 510 10.20 -24.96 25.86
CA LEU A 510 10.02 -23.49 25.86
C LEU A 510 9.99 -22.89 24.44
N ASP A 511 10.26 -23.68 23.41
CA ASP A 511 10.21 -23.20 22.04
C ASP A 511 8.74 -23.20 21.54
N PRO A 512 8.14 -22.02 21.29
CA PRO A 512 6.74 -21.94 20.88
C PRO A 512 6.49 -22.47 19.46
N THR A 513 7.51 -22.89 18.74
CA THR A 513 7.37 -23.51 17.41
C THR A 513 7.00 -24.99 17.48
N LEU A 514 7.07 -25.62 18.67
CA LEU A 514 6.73 -27.03 18.89
C LEU A 514 5.22 -27.18 19.06
N GLU A 515 4.51 -27.62 18.03
CA GLU A 515 3.04 -27.75 18.03
C GLU A 515 2.51 -28.75 19.10
N ASP A 516 3.24 -29.82 19.36
CA ASP A 516 2.84 -30.89 20.27
C ASP A 516 2.67 -30.41 21.73
N GLU A 517 3.30 -29.32 22.11
CA GLU A 517 3.32 -28.80 23.48
C GLU A 517 2.43 -27.56 23.70
N HIS A 518 1.78 -27.07 22.65
CA HIS A 518 0.96 -25.86 22.74
C HIS A 518 -0.17 -25.98 23.75
N ASP A 519 -0.78 -27.15 23.86
CA ASP A 519 -1.87 -27.39 24.79
C ASP A 519 -1.40 -27.36 26.27
N ALA A 520 -0.24 -27.93 26.57
CA ALA A 520 0.34 -27.89 27.89
C ALA A 520 0.77 -26.45 28.27
N MET A 521 1.39 -25.75 27.35
CA MET A 521 1.81 -24.36 27.53
C MET A 521 0.62 -23.41 27.68
N ALA A 522 -0.49 -23.64 26.95
CA ALA A 522 -1.70 -22.83 27.08
C ALA A 522 -2.39 -23.04 28.46
N ARG A 523 -2.41 -24.27 28.98
CA ARG A 523 -2.93 -24.56 30.31
C ARG A 523 -2.03 -24.04 31.41
N GLY A 524 -0.71 -24.10 31.22
CA GLY A 524 0.33 -23.59 32.08
C GLY A 524 1.22 -24.66 32.68
N ILE A 525 2.45 -24.29 32.88
CA ILE A 525 3.51 -25.11 33.49
C ILE A 525 4.07 -24.37 34.70
N GLU A 526 4.16 -25.05 35.83
CA GLU A 526 4.83 -24.53 37.01
C GLU A 526 6.33 -24.74 36.89
N VAL A 527 7.05 -23.63 37.11
CA VAL A 527 8.50 -23.57 36.99
C VAL A 527 9.10 -22.83 38.16
N ARG A 528 10.35 -23.12 38.48
CA ARG A 528 11.08 -22.46 39.59
C ARG A 528 12.30 -21.72 39.01
N ASP A 529 12.50 -20.49 39.46
CA ASP A 529 13.66 -19.71 39.06
C ASP A 529 14.89 -20.02 39.96
N ARG A 530 16.05 -19.44 39.63
CA ARG A 530 17.30 -19.58 40.39
C ARG A 530 17.22 -19.05 41.82
N ASP A 531 16.36 -18.07 42.08
CA ASP A 531 16.16 -17.50 43.40
C ASP A 531 15.21 -18.34 44.27
N GLY A 532 14.67 -19.45 43.71
CA GLY A 532 13.76 -20.35 44.37
C GLY A 532 12.30 -19.94 44.35
N LEU A 533 11.93 -18.92 43.53
CA LEU A 533 10.55 -18.49 43.40
C LEU A 533 9.81 -19.37 42.42
N ASP A 534 8.57 -19.69 42.78
CA ASP A 534 7.69 -20.51 41.93
C ASP A 534 6.88 -19.64 40.99
N HIS A 535 6.89 -19.97 39.71
CA HIS A 535 6.17 -19.24 38.68
C HIS A 535 5.27 -20.17 37.84
N LEU A 536 4.14 -19.63 37.40
CA LEU A 536 3.27 -20.25 36.39
C LEU A 536 3.57 -19.63 35.03
N LEU A 537 4.12 -20.41 34.14
CA LEU A 537 4.40 -20.02 32.75
C LEU A 537 3.23 -20.43 31.84
N ARG A 538 2.71 -19.48 31.06
CA ARG A 538 1.64 -19.69 30.07
C ARG A 538 1.95 -19.06 28.74
N TYR A 539 1.48 -19.71 27.65
CA TYR A 539 1.55 -19.17 26.28
C TYR A 539 0.16 -18.96 25.70
N ALA A 540 0.03 -17.90 24.91
CA ALA A 540 -1.15 -17.60 24.13
C ALA A 540 -0.75 -17.21 22.70
N ALA A 541 -1.48 -17.70 21.71
CA ALA A 541 -1.25 -17.33 20.32
C ALA A 541 -1.79 -15.94 20.02
N CYS A 542 -0.97 -15.09 19.36
CA CYS A 542 -1.40 -13.85 18.74
C CYS A 542 -1.92 -14.14 17.34
N THR A 543 -3.15 -13.70 17.02
CA THR A 543 -3.74 -13.90 15.70
C THR A 543 -4.02 -12.58 14.99
N ASN A 544 -3.91 -12.58 13.65
CA ASN A 544 -4.34 -11.44 12.84
C ASN A 544 -5.86 -11.45 12.62
N ALA A 545 -6.39 -10.44 11.91
CA ALA A 545 -7.82 -10.30 11.58
C ALA A 545 -8.39 -11.47 10.73
N GLN A 546 -7.53 -12.31 10.15
CA GLN A 546 -7.90 -13.51 9.39
C GLN A 546 -7.79 -14.80 10.21
N GLY A 547 -7.52 -14.70 11.54
CA GLY A 547 -7.37 -15.85 12.43
C GLY A 547 -6.05 -16.61 12.27
N ARG A 548 -5.07 -16.11 11.52
CA ARG A 548 -3.76 -16.74 11.40
C ARG A 548 -2.85 -16.31 12.54
N VAL A 549 -2.16 -17.26 13.13
CA VAL A 549 -1.16 -17.00 14.18
C VAL A 549 -0.05 -16.12 13.59
N THR A 550 0.33 -15.08 14.30
CA THR A 550 1.38 -14.12 13.93
C THR A 550 2.54 -14.10 14.92
N GLY A 551 2.39 -14.75 16.07
CA GLY A 551 3.36 -14.82 17.12
C GLY A 551 2.73 -15.36 18.40
N TRP A 552 3.45 -15.26 19.53
CA TRP A 552 3.05 -15.80 20.82
C TRP A 552 3.22 -14.76 21.92
N ILE A 553 2.37 -14.83 22.92
CA ILE A 553 2.54 -14.13 24.19
C ILE A 553 2.88 -15.17 25.26
N ALA A 554 3.99 -14.99 25.93
CA ALA A 554 4.39 -15.77 27.11
C ALA A 554 4.27 -14.89 28.35
N GLY A 555 3.56 -15.37 29.35
CA GLY A 555 3.42 -14.71 30.66
C GLY A 555 3.98 -15.59 31.78
N LEU A 556 4.65 -14.97 32.74
CA LEU A 556 5.24 -15.63 33.89
C LEU A 556 4.62 -15.02 35.15
N VAL A 557 3.75 -15.76 35.81
CA VAL A 557 3.02 -15.32 37.04
C VAL A 557 3.71 -15.88 38.27
N ASP A 558 4.08 -15.04 39.23
CA ASP A 558 4.64 -15.48 40.51
C ASP A 558 3.55 -16.12 41.35
N VAL A 559 3.72 -17.39 41.68
CA VAL A 559 2.79 -18.18 42.51
C VAL A 559 3.42 -18.61 43.84
N THR A 560 4.56 -18.02 44.18
CA THR A 560 5.34 -18.39 45.39
C THR A 560 4.52 -18.23 46.66
N GLU A 561 3.85 -17.09 46.84
CA GLU A 561 3.01 -16.82 48.00
C GLU A 561 1.81 -17.77 48.06
N LEU A 562 1.24 -18.11 46.91
CA LEU A 562 0.13 -19.06 46.83
C LEU A 562 0.56 -20.45 47.32
N HIS A 563 1.67 -20.96 46.81
CA HIS A 563 2.23 -22.24 47.23
C HIS A 563 2.72 -22.21 48.69
N ALA A 564 3.23 -21.09 49.16
CA ALA A 564 3.59 -20.94 50.59
C ALA A 564 2.33 -21.01 51.50
N ALA A 565 1.27 -20.32 51.09
CA ALA A 565 0.00 -20.36 51.84
C ALA A 565 -0.63 -21.76 51.80
N GLU A 566 -0.57 -22.47 50.71
CA GLU A 566 -1.02 -23.87 50.63
C GLU A 566 -0.20 -24.77 51.53
N ARG A 567 1.11 -24.67 51.53
CA ARG A 567 2.01 -25.45 52.41
C ARG A 567 1.75 -25.12 53.88
N HIS A 568 1.65 -23.85 54.25
CA HIS A 568 1.32 -23.45 55.64
C HIS A 568 -0.05 -24.00 56.08
N ARG A 569 -1.04 -24.06 55.19
CA ARG A 569 -2.35 -24.65 55.48
C ARG A 569 -2.23 -26.13 55.75
N GLU A 570 -1.45 -26.86 54.97
CA GLU A 570 -1.22 -28.31 55.15
C GLU A 570 -0.43 -28.59 56.44
N GLU A 571 0.61 -27.81 56.70
CA GLU A 571 1.39 -27.89 57.94
C GLU A 571 0.54 -27.61 59.19
N ALA A 572 -0.29 -26.57 59.12
CA ALA A 572 -1.21 -26.23 60.22
C ALA A 572 -2.22 -27.36 60.51
N LEU A 573 -2.75 -27.99 59.45
CA LEU A 573 -3.65 -29.13 59.64
C LEU A 573 -2.93 -30.34 60.25
N HIS A 574 -1.68 -30.56 59.86
CA HIS A 574 -0.87 -31.66 60.39
C HIS A 574 -0.51 -31.43 61.87
N LEU A 575 -0.09 -30.20 62.22
CA LEU A 575 0.21 -29.79 63.59
C LEU A 575 -1.02 -29.87 64.48
N LEU A 576 -2.18 -29.37 64.04
CA LEU A 576 -3.43 -29.45 64.78
C LEU A 576 -3.79 -30.90 65.14
N SER A 577 -3.64 -31.84 64.21
CA SER A 577 -3.89 -33.27 64.50
C SER A 577 -2.95 -33.84 65.57
N HIS A 578 -1.65 -33.52 65.43
CA HIS A 578 -0.65 -34.03 66.32
C HIS A 578 -0.80 -33.40 67.74
N ASP A 579 -1.01 -32.12 67.84
CA ASP A 579 -1.08 -31.40 69.13
C ASP A 579 -2.40 -31.64 69.83
N MET A 580 -3.45 -32.04 69.18
CA MET A 580 -4.68 -32.47 69.78
C MET A 580 -4.58 -33.92 70.29
N ARG A 581 -3.86 -34.78 69.55
CA ARG A 581 -3.74 -36.22 69.92
C ARG A 581 -2.91 -36.43 71.20
N SER A 582 -1.81 -35.70 71.33
CA SER A 582 -0.87 -35.83 72.46
C SER A 582 -1.53 -35.63 73.83
N PRO A 583 -2.21 -34.46 74.10
CA PRO A 583 -2.87 -34.29 75.41
C PRO A 583 -4.01 -35.27 75.69
N GLN A 584 -4.77 -35.65 74.65
CA GLN A 584 -5.86 -36.62 74.79
C GLN A 584 -5.34 -38.01 75.12
N SER A 585 -4.23 -38.40 74.42
CA SER A 585 -3.57 -39.67 74.72
C SER A 585 -3.00 -39.69 76.20
N SER A 586 -2.50 -38.57 76.65
CA SER A 586 -2.05 -38.44 78.08
C SER A 586 -3.22 -38.54 79.06
N ILE A 587 -4.39 -37.93 78.75
CA ILE A 587 -5.62 -38.06 79.55
C ILE A 587 -6.07 -39.51 79.61
N LEU A 588 -6.08 -40.23 78.53
CA LEU A 588 -6.43 -41.60 78.42
C LEU A 588 -5.50 -42.48 79.24
N ALA A 589 -4.17 -42.27 79.12
CA ALA A 589 -3.19 -43.00 79.87
C ALA A 589 -3.35 -42.74 81.37
N LEU A 590 -3.65 -41.51 81.82
CA LEU A 590 -3.94 -41.19 83.17
C LEU A 590 -5.23 -41.86 83.73
N VAL A 591 -6.27 -41.85 82.95
CA VAL A 591 -7.55 -42.54 83.25
C VAL A 591 -7.31 -44.02 83.40
N GLU A 592 -6.53 -44.63 82.52
CA GLU A 592 -6.20 -46.08 82.58
C GLU A 592 -5.44 -46.40 83.82
N ILE A 593 -4.45 -45.62 84.22
CA ILE A 593 -3.66 -45.83 85.45
C ILE A 593 -4.50 -45.67 86.67
N GLU A 594 -5.40 -44.71 86.74
CA GLU A 594 -6.23 -44.43 87.90
C GLU A 594 -7.46 -45.36 88.00
N ARG A 595 -7.90 -45.97 86.88
CA ARG A 595 -9.07 -46.80 86.79
C ARG A 595 -9.04 -47.99 87.75
N ASP A 596 -7.86 -48.64 87.93
CA ASP A 596 -7.65 -49.79 88.79
C ASP A 596 -7.46 -49.41 90.22
N ARG A 597 -7.27 -48.12 90.55
CA ARG A 597 -7.04 -47.61 91.91
C ARG A 597 -8.27 -47.04 92.57
N VAL A 598 -9.35 -46.91 91.85
CA VAL A 598 -10.60 -46.31 92.33
C VAL A 598 -11.55 -47.31 92.95
N GLU A 599 -11.90 -47.18 94.26
CA GLU A 599 -12.81 -48.03 94.99
C GLU A 599 -14.29 -47.63 94.88
N THR A 600 -14.64 -46.39 94.56
CA THR A 600 -15.99 -45.88 94.49
C THR A 600 -16.60 -45.93 93.09
N ASP A 601 -17.85 -46.38 92.99
CA ASP A 601 -18.61 -46.48 91.70
C ASP A 601 -18.83 -45.11 91.09
N ALA A 602 -18.97 -44.07 91.89
CA ALA A 602 -19.14 -42.70 91.40
C ALA A 602 -17.84 -42.17 90.64
N MET A 603 -16.65 -42.51 91.21
CA MET A 603 -15.37 -42.12 90.58
C MET A 603 -15.08 -42.99 89.37
N ARG A 604 -15.44 -44.30 89.33
CA ARG A 604 -15.36 -45.10 88.10
C ARG A 604 -16.24 -44.56 87.03
N GLY A 605 -17.44 -44.09 87.36
CA GLY A 605 -18.35 -43.43 86.41
C GLY A 605 -17.78 -42.10 85.82
N LEU A 606 -17.05 -41.37 86.74
CA LEU A 606 -16.40 -40.14 86.25
C LEU A 606 -15.24 -40.40 85.28
N LEU A 607 -14.36 -41.36 85.66
CA LEU A 607 -13.27 -41.79 84.77
C LEU A 607 -13.77 -42.31 83.41
N ALA A 608 -14.76 -43.12 83.40
CA ALA A 608 -15.40 -43.62 82.20
C ALA A 608 -16.04 -42.50 81.32
N ARG A 609 -16.47 -41.44 81.98
CA ARG A 609 -16.93 -40.25 81.24
C ARG A 609 -15.77 -39.45 80.64
N ILE A 610 -14.68 -39.26 81.35
CA ILE A 610 -13.48 -38.58 80.87
C ILE A 610 -12.90 -39.36 79.72
N GLU A 611 -12.74 -40.67 79.82
CA GLU A 611 -12.29 -41.59 78.82
C GLU A 611 -13.12 -41.45 77.55
N ARG A 612 -14.43 -41.48 77.66
CA ARG A 612 -15.33 -41.25 76.52
C ARG A 612 -15.19 -39.91 75.83
N TYR A 613 -15.02 -38.80 76.61
CA TYR A 613 -14.83 -37.49 76.04
C TYR A 613 -13.44 -37.32 75.40
N ALA A 614 -12.40 -37.92 75.93
CA ALA A 614 -11.06 -37.90 75.36
C ALA A 614 -11.04 -38.68 74.02
N HIS A 615 -11.61 -39.90 73.97
CA HIS A 615 -11.79 -40.66 72.73
C HIS A 615 -12.57 -39.86 71.69
N ARG A 616 -13.66 -39.20 72.13
CA ARG A 616 -14.47 -38.37 71.22
C ARG A 616 -13.72 -37.18 70.65
N ALA A 617 -12.89 -36.52 71.47
CA ALA A 617 -12.09 -35.42 71.02
C ALA A 617 -11.01 -35.89 70.00
N LEU A 618 -10.37 -37.00 70.19
CA LEU A 618 -9.47 -37.67 69.28
C LEU A 618 -10.17 -38.01 67.94
N SER A 619 -11.29 -38.64 67.98
CA SER A 619 -12.05 -38.99 66.78
C SER A 619 -12.46 -37.78 65.99
N LEU A 620 -12.91 -36.67 66.63
CA LEU A 620 -13.24 -35.41 66.00
C LEU A 620 -12.03 -34.79 65.32
N ALA A 621 -10.88 -34.80 65.96
CA ALA A 621 -9.64 -34.26 65.38
C ALA A 621 -9.22 -35.08 64.13
N ASP A 622 -9.23 -36.40 64.23
CA ASP A 622 -8.84 -37.30 63.12
C ASP A 622 -9.82 -37.16 61.94
N GLU A 623 -11.11 -37.12 62.18
CA GLU A 623 -12.12 -36.95 61.13
C GLU A 623 -12.05 -35.58 60.46
N PHE A 624 -11.78 -34.49 61.22
CA PHE A 624 -11.60 -33.15 60.69
C PHE A 624 -10.40 -33.08 59.76
N VAL A 625 -9.24 -33.63 60.15
CA VAL A 625 -8.06 -33.66 59.32
C VAL A 625 -8.27 -34.50 58.06
N GLN A 626 -8.98 -35.61 58.17
CA GLN A 626 -9.29 -36.42 56.97
C GLN A 626 -10.21 -35.68 56.01
N LEU A 627 -11.25 -35.00 56.52
CA LEU A 627 -12.09 -34.16 55.64
C LEU A 627 -11.31 -33.04 54.97
N ALA A 628 -10.44 -32.33 55.72
CA ALA A 628 -9.61 -31.25 55.17
C ALA A 628 -8.64 -31.78 54.12
N ARG A 629 -8.04 -32.97 54.31
CA ARG A 629 -7.23 -33.63 53.25
C ARG A 629 -8.06 -34.02 52.04
N ALA A 630 -9.24 -34.62 52.26
CA ALA A 630 -10.13 -34.96 51.15
C ALA A 630 -10.59 -33.73 50.35
N GLU A 631 -10.60 -32.53 50.94
CA GLU A 631 -10.94 -31.29 50.25
C GLU A 631 -9.75 -30.64 49.52
N SER A 632 -8.51 -30.79 49.97
CA SER A 632 -7.35 -30.05 49.44
C SER A 632 -6.40 -30.90 48.61
N GLN A 633 -6.26 -32.20 48.90
CA GLN A 633 -5.23 -33.04 48.29
C GLN A 633 -5.61 -33.47 46.88
N ALA A 634 -4.64 -33.57 45.94
CA ALA A 634 -4.85 -34.22 44.65
C ALA A 634 -5.14 -35.72 44.87
N TYR A 635 -6.24 -36.23 44.22
CA TYR A 635 -6.60 -37.64 44.29
C TYR A 635 -5.75 -38.47 43.33
N GLN A 636 -5.25 -39.60 43.83
CA GLN A 636 -4.57 -40.60 43.01
C GLN A 636 -5.61 -41.54 42.39
N LEU A 637 -6.15 -41.19 41.26
CA LEU A 637 -7.20 -41.96 40.62
C LEU A 637 -6.63 -43.16 39.89
N GLU A 638 -6.87 -44.35 40.37
CA GLU A 638 -6.51 -45.61 39.75
C GLU A 638 -7.74 -46.40 39.33
N VAL A 639 -7.58 -47.37 38.44
CA VAL A 639 -8.68 -48.28 38.10
C VAL A 639 -8.93 -49.23 39.25
N THR A 640 -10.07 -49.13 39.84
CA THR A 640 -10.43 -49.82 41.09
C THR A 640 -11.74 -50.60 40.95
N SER A 641 -11.74 -51.81 41.44
CA SER A 641 -12.97 -52.63 41.57
C SER A 641 -13.78 -52.12 42.75
N LEU A 642 -15.01 -51.73 42.55
CA LEU A 642 -15.88 -51.22 43.61
C LEU A 642 -16.40 -52.39 44.48
N VAL A 643 -16.39 -53.61 43.98
CA VAL A 643 -16.68 -54.85 44.76
C VAL A 643 -15.62 -55.03 45.80
N ASP A 644 -14.33 -54.94 45.47
CA ASP A 644 -13.23 -55.14 46.44
C ASP A 644 -13.23 -53.98 47.45
N VAL A 645 -13.52 -52.75 47.06
CA VAL A 645 -13.67 -51.62 47.99
C VAL A 645 -14.83 -51.89 49.02
N LEU A 646 -15.92 -52.45 48.55
CA LEU A 646 -17.08 -52.75 49.43
C LEU A 646 -16.75 -53.90 50.36
N ILE A 647 -16.02 -54.93 49.91
CA ILE A 647 -15.50 -56.04 50.72
C ILE A 647 -14.54 -55.47 51.78
N ASP A 648 -13.51 -54.73 51.41
CA ASP A 648 -12.57 -54.05 52.30
C ASP A 648 -13.28 -53.23 53.39
N ALA A 649 -14.29 -52.46 52.97
CA ALA A 649 -15.11 -51.63 53.90
C ALA A 649 -15.98 -52.46 54.82
N SER A 650 -16.54 -53.59 54.35
CA SER A 650 -17.36 -54.49 55.12
C SER A 650 -16.54 -55.24 56.19
N ASP A 651 -15.33 -55.66 55.81
CA ASP A 651 -14.42 -56.34 56.74
C ASP A 651 -13.93 -55.38 57.87
N GLU A 652 -13.70 -54.10 57.58
CA GLU A 652 -13.36 -53.12 58.61
C GLU A 652 -14.52 -52.89 59.61
N VAL A 653 -15.77 -52.95 59.17
CA VAL A 653 -16.96 -52.72 59.98
C VAL A 653 -17.51 -54.01 60.64
N TRP A 654 -17.08 -55.21 60.20
CA TRP A 654 -17.53 -56.51 60.63
C TRP A 654 -17.51 -56.72 62.14
N PRO A 655 -16.45 -56.32 62.92
CA PRO A 655 -16.47 -56.50 64.33
C PRO A 655 -17.57 -55.77 65.03
N GLN A 656 -17.95 -54.60 64.63
CA GLN A 656 -19.01 -53.76 65.16
C GLN A 656 -20.39 -54.32 64.78
N ALA A 657 -20.56 -54.82 63.57
CA ALA A 657 -21.75 -55.46 63.09
C ALA A 657 -22.02 -56.78 63.87
N GLN A 658 -20.97 -57.61 64.07
CA GLN A 658 -21.07 -58.84 64.82
C GLN A 658 -21.42 -58.62 66.31
N ALA A 659 -20.85 -57.59 66.94
CA ALA A 659 -21.21 -57.22 68.34
C ALA A 659 -22.67 -56.87 68.51
N LYS A 660 -23.36 -56.48 67.44
CA LYS A 660 -24.81 -56.24 67.43
C LYS A 660 -25.61 -57.35 66.76
N HIS A 661 -25.03 -58.48 66.38
CA HIS A 661 -25.64 -59.51 65.57
C HIS A 661 -26.27 -59.04 64.26
N ILE A 662 -25.68 -58.01 63.63
CA ILE A 662 -26.13 -57.47 62.36
C ILE A 662 -25.40 -58.18 61.23
N ARG A 663 -26.16 -58.69 60.26
CA ARG A 663 -25.57 -59.32 59.04
C ARG A 663 -25.48 -58.29 57.94
N ILE A 664 -24.35 -58.26 57.27
CA ILE A 664 -24.14 -57.43 56.05
C ILE A 664 -24.21 -58.32 54.82
N ASP A 665 -25.26 -58.22 54.04
CA ASP A 665 -25.47 -58.96 52.81
C ASP A 665 -25.09 -58.10 51.60
N THR A 666 -24.23 -58.65 50.69
CA THR A 666 -23.81 -57.94 49.50
C THR A 666 -24.37 -58.65 48.29
N GLU A 667 -25.19 -57.96 47.51
CA GLU A 667 -25.66 -58.40 46.22
C GLU A 667 -24.95 -57.65 45.11
N VAL A 668 -24.24 -58.35 44.21
CA VAL A 668 -23.56 -57.79 43.05
C VAL A 668 -24.39 -58.12 41.81
N GLY A 669 -25.09 -57.14 41.26
CA GLY A 669 -26.00 -57.28 40.13
C GLY A 669 -25.35 -57.14 38.75
N ALA A 670 -23.98 -57.02 38.64
CA ALA A 670 -23.25 -56.83 37.38
C ALA A 670 -21.87 -57.46 37.41
N ASP A 671 -21.46 -58.05 36.29
CA ASP A 671 -20.16 -58.74 36.16
C ASP A 671 -18.95 -57.75 36.08
N MET A 672 -19.15 -56.45 35.92
CA MET A 672 -18.10 -55.44 35.77
C MET A 672 -18.41 -54.22 36.61
N CYS A 673 -17.63 -54.05 37.71
CA CYS A 673 -17.81 -52.92 38.65
C CYS A 673 -16.52 -52.09 38.77
N TRP A 674 -15.97 -51.53 37.64
CA TRP A 674 -14.77 -50.75 37.61
C TRP A 674 -15.04 -49.25 37.63
N VAL A 675 -14.27 -48.53 38.44
CA VAL A 675 -14.30 -47.04 38.53
C VAL A 675 -12.87 -46.48 38.55
N ARG A 676 -12.73 -45.24 38.14
CA ARG A 676 -11.44 -44.49 38.41
C ARG A 676 -11.59 -43.81 39.77
N ALA A 677 -10.92 -44.33 40.76
CA ALA A 677 -11.04 -43.82 42.10
C ALA A 677 -9.71 -43.85 42.89
N ASP A 678 -9.57 -42.98 43.88
CA ASP A 678 -8.60 -43.10 44.92
C ASP A 678 -9.12 -44.17 45.90
N ARG A 679 -8.52 -45.38 45.83
CA ARG A 679 -8.97 -46.53 46.55
C ARG A 679 -9.06 -46.28 48.05
N SER A 680 -8.08 -45.60 48.65
CA SER A 680 -8.04 -45.29 50.05
C SER A 680 -9.20 -44.42 50.51
N LEU A 681 -9.45 -43.32 49.79
CA LEU A 681 -10.50 -42.37 50.11
C LEU A 681 -11.91 -42.96 49.87
N ILE A 682 -12.07 -43.71 48.79
CA ILE A 682 -13.38 -44.26 48.46
C ILE A 682 -13.73 -45.41 49.45
N THR A 683 -12.75 -46.31 49.81
CA THR A 683 -12.96 -47.34 50.86
C THR A 683 -13.39 -46.66 52.17
N ARG A 684 -12.73 -45.64 52.58
CA ARG A 684 -13.09 -44.86 53.79
C ARG A 684 -14.45 -44.23 53.71
N ALA A 685 -14.90 -43.77 52.56
CA ALA A 685 -16.25 -43.25 52.35
C ALA A 685 -17.30 -44.39 52.61
N PHE A 686 -17.05 -45.59 52.09
CA PHE A 686 -17.91 -46.76 52.33
C PHE A 686 -17.89 -47.27 53.77
N VAL A 687 -16.71 -47.25 54.43
CA VAL A 687 -16.61 -47.53 55.88
C VAL A 687 -17.48 -46.57 56.68
N ASN A 688 -17.45 -45.26 56.35
CA ASN A 688 -18.32 -44.29 56.99
C ASN A 688 -19.82 -44.59 56.83
N LEU A 689 -20.23 -44.98 55.62
CA LEU A 689 -21.62 -45.38 55.33
C LEU A 689 -22.05 -46.63 56.12
N LEU A 690 -21.22 -47.67 56.06
CA LEU A 690 -21.49 -48.92 56.75
C LEU A 690 -21.47 -48.76 58.28
N ASN A 691 -20.54 -47.99 58.83
CA ASN A 691 -20.47 -47.65 60.21
C ASN A 691 -21.75 -46.91 60.67
N ASN A 692 -22.27 -45.99 59.85
CA ASN A 692 -23.54 -45.35 60.14
C ASN A 692 -24.71 -46.36 60.10
N ALA A 693 -24.76 -47.24 59.13
CA ALA A 693 -25.79 -48.26 58.99
C ALA A 693 -25.80 -49.21 60.25
N VAL A 694 -24.65 -49.72 60.66
CA VAL A 694 -24.50 -50.53 61.85
C VAL A 694 -24.86 -49.79 63.14
N LYS A 695 -24.43 -48.55 63.23
CA LYS A 695 -24.61 -47.71 64.39
C LYS A 695 -26.08 -47.39 64.66
N TYR A 696 -26.86 -47.07 63.63
CA TYR A 696 -28.24 -46.63 63.72
C TYR A 696 -29.24 -47.76 63.60
N SER A 697 -28.79 -49.02 63.29
CA SER A 697 -29.64 -50.22 63.27
C SER A 697 -29.75 -50.84 64.65
N PRO A 698 -30.96 -51.44 65.00
CA PRO A 698 -31.14 -52.33 66.11
C PRO A 698 -30.31 -53.61 65.95
N SER A 699 -30.09 -54.36 67.07
CA SER A 699 -29.50 -55.66 67.01
C SER A 699 -30.36 -56.66 66.22
N ASP A 700 -29.72 -57.68 65.67
CA ASP A 700 -30.40 -58.78 64.93
C ASP A 700 -31.09 -58.33 63.61
N THR A 701 -30.55 -57.28 62.99
CA THR A 701 -31.02 -56.75 61.69
C THR A 701 -30.09 -57.12 60.54
N VAL A 702 -30.47 -56.73 59.28
CA VAL A 702 -29.67 -56.95 58.07
C VAL A 702 -29.42 -55.63 57.40
N ILE A 703 -28.16 -55.40 56.97
CA ILE A 703 -27.76 -54.32 56.10
C ILE A 703 -27.56 -54.91 54.71
N ALA A 704 -28.34 -54.45 53.73
CA ALA A 704 -28.25 -54.89 52.36
C ALA A 704 -27.37 -53.86 51.54
N CYS A 705 -26.30 -54.36 50.88
CA CYS A 705 -25.46 -53.60 50.01
C CYS A 705 -25.71 -54.09 48.56
N THR A 706 -26.21 -53.24 47.68
CA THR A 706 -26.56 -53.63 46.34
C THR A 706 -25.71 -52.80 45.34
N LEU A 707 -24.97 -53.47 44.43
CA LEU A 707 -24.23 -52.87 43.36
C LEU A 707 -24.94 -53.10 42.02
N THR A 708 -25.22 -52.01 41.30
CA THR A 708 -25.89 -52.06 39.98
C THR A 708 -25.19 -51.16 39.03
N VAL A 709 -25.20 -51.50 37.73
CA VAL A 709 -24.66 -50.68 36.68
C VAL A 709 -25.79 -50.29 35.72
N GLU A 710 -25.91 -48.99 35.48
CA GLU A 710 -26.79 -48.47 34.45
C GLU A 710 -26.01 -48.17 33.19
N HIS A 711 -26.10 -49.06 32.22
CA HIS A 711 -25.33 -48.99 30.97
C HIS A 711 -25.66 -47.75 30.14
N ALA A 712 -26.90 -47.24 30.21
CA ALA A 712 -27.36 -46.08 29.46
C ALA A 712 -26.65 -44.78 29.91
N SER A 713 -26.42 -44.61 31.19
CA SER A 713 -25.77 -43.42 31.78
C SER A 713 -24.28 -43.65 32.05
N LYS A 714 -23.77 -44.86 31.83
CA LYS A 714 -22.39 -45.26 32.23
C LYS A 714 -22.10 -44.93 33.70
N ARG A 715 -23.06 -45.21 34.55
CA ARG A 715 -22.92 -44.97 35.99
C ARG A 715 -23.12 -46.26 36.79
N MET A 716 -22.35 -46.35 37.85
CA MET A 716 -22.48 -47.40 38.81
C MET A 716 -23.13 -46.84 40.03
N PHE A 717 -24.05 -47.63 40.61
CA PHE A 717 -24.77 -47.32 41.87
C PHE A 717 -24.47 -48.35 42.89
N CYS A 718 -24.07 -47.86 44.08
CA CYS A 718 -23.93 -48.67 45.28
C CYS A 718 -24.93 -48.16 46.31
N THR A 719 -25.92 -48.97 46.64
CA THR A 719 -26.92 -48.67 47.64
C THR A 719 -26.69 -49.50 48.91
N ILE A 720 -26.51 -48.80 50.05
CA ILE A 720 -26.44 -49.43 51.38
C ILE A 720 -27.74 -49.10 52.10
N ARG A 721 -28.53 -50.14 52.39
CA ARG A 721 -29.82 -50.07 53.05
C ARG A 721 -29.74 -50.68 54.38
N ASP A 722 -30.08 -49.95 55.42
CA ASP A 722 -30.22 -50.44 56.80
C ASP A 722 -31.69 -50.55 57.24
N GLN A 723 -31.93 -51.24 58.32
CA GLN A 723 -33.21 -51.38 59.01
C GLN A 723 -33.23 -50.61 60.35
N GLY A 724 -32.60 -49.43 60.29
CA GLY A 724 -32.42 -48.58 61.43
C GLY A 724 -33.62 -47.69 61.76
N TYR A 725 -33.39 -46.69 62.58
CA TYR A 725 -34.43 -45.77 63.04
C TYR A 725 -35.00 -44.85 62.00
N GLY A 726 -34.32 -44.72 60.85
CA GLY A 726 -34.68 -43.82 59.80
C GLY A 726 -34.39 -42.33 60.13
N ILE A 727 -34.57 -41.46 59.17
CA ILE A 727 -34.28 -40.02 59.28
C ILE A 727 -35.54 -39.26 58.80
N ALA A 728 -35.97 -38.29 59.60
CA ALA A 728 -37.13 -37.47 59.26
C ALA A 728 -36.85 -36.68 57.96
N PRO A 729 -37.86 -36.45 57.08
CA PRO A 729 -37.71 -35.79 55.78
C PRO A 729 -37.07 -34.40 55.91
N GLU A 730 -37.32 -33.65 56.96
CA GLU A 730 -36.74 -32.33 57.25
C GLU A 730 -35.23 -32.41 57.55
N ASP A 731 -34.75 -33.49 58.11
CA ASP A 731 -33.35 -33.73 58.53
C ASP A 731 -32.52 -34.29 57.39
N GLN A 732 -33.15 -35.03 56.44
CA GLN A 732 -32.44 -35.60 55.30
C GLN A 732 -31.70 -34.57 54.44
N ARG A 733 -32.23 -33.34 54.32
CA ARG A 733 -31.64 -32.25 53.57
C ARG A 733 -30.33 -31.79 54.22
N HIS A 734 -30.19 -31.92 55.47
CA HIS A 734 -29.04 -31.44 56.26
C HIS A 734 -28.05 -32.56 56.62
N LEU A 735 -28.27 -33.80 56.14
CA LEU A 735 -27.46 -34.98 56.47
C LEU A 735 -25.98 -34.83 56.13
N PHE A 736 -25.69 -34.10 55.09
CA PHE A 736 -24.34 -33.85 54.54
C PHE A 736 -23.67 -32.58 55.06
N GLU A 737 -24.33 -31.83 55.97
CA GLU A 737 -23.74 -30.66 56.60
C GLU A 737 -22.76 -31.03 57.68
N ARG A 738 -21.72 -30.24 57.85
CA ARG A 738 -20.67 -30.49 58.86
C ARG A 738 -21.23 -30.31 60.27
N PHE A 739 -20.81 -31.18 61.20
CA PHE A 739 -21.17 -31.15 62.63
C PHE A 739 -22.66 -31.30 62.92
N LYS A 740 -23.48 -31.64 61.93
CA LYS A 740 -24.90 -31.94 62.13
C LYS A 740 -25.08 -33.36 62.64
N ARG A 741 -25.93 -33.52 63.70
CA ARG A 741 -26.31 -34.79 64.28
C ARG A 741 -27.81 -34.81 64.57
N PHE A 742 -28.43 -35.86 64.12
CA PHE A 742 -29.85 -36.10 64.29
C PHE A 742 -30.04 -37.12 65.43
N HIS A 743 -31.15 -37.06 66.23
CA HIS A 743 -31.40 -37.90 67.43
C HIS A 743 -30.46 -37.73 68.61
N ALA A 744 -29.61 -36.71 68.69
CA ALA A 744 -28.65 -36.49 69.75
C ALA A 744 -29.30 -36.19 71.12
N GLY A 745 -30.54 -35.70 71.15
CA GLY A 745 -31.32 -35.45 72.32
C GLY A 745 -32.10 -36.67 72.83
N GLU A 746 -32.48 -37.57 71.93
CA GLU A 746 -33.29 -38.72 72.27
C GLU A 746 -32.45 -39.98 72.63
N ARG A 747 -31.21 -40.05 72.08
CA ARG A 747 -30.32 -41.19 72.27
C ARG A 747 -28.87 -40.73 72.48
N PRO A 748 -28.52 -40.33 73.74
CA PRO A 748 -27.20 -39.78 74.00
C PRO A 748 -26.07 -40.85 73.94
N GLU A 749 -26.38 -42.08 73.96
CA GLU A 749 -25.48 -43.26 73.83
C GLU A 749 -24.91 -43.46 72.41
N ILE A 750 -25.53 -42.94 71.39
CA ILE A 750 -25.03 -43.02 70.02
C ILE A 750 -23.97 -41.92 69.77
N SER A 751 -22.69 -42.27 69.83
CA SER A 751 -21.58 -41.37 69.63
C SER A 751 -21.35 -41.01 68.12
N GLY A 752 -20.91 -39.79 67.75
CA GLY A 752 -20.46 -39.37 66.43
C GLY A 752 -20.11 -37.93 66.37
N SER A 753 -19.24 -37.57 65.39
CA SER A 753 -18.70 -36.21 65.12
C SER A 753 -19.64 -35.35 64.31
N GLY A 754 -20.40 -35.96 63.40
CA GLY A 754 -21.20 -35.32 62.39
C GLY A 754 -20.35 -34.89 61.16
N LEU A 755 -19.12 -35.43 60.98
CA LEU A 755 -18.23 -35.14 59.84
C LEU A 755 -18.22 -36.26 58.79
N GLY A 756 -18.57 -37.50 59.17
CA GLY A 756 -18.49 -38.70 58.30
C GLY A 756 -19.32 -38.58 57.04
N MET A 757 -20.56 -38.04 57.10
CA MET A 757 -21.40 -37.86 55.92
C MET A 757 -20.90 -36.70 54.99
N ALA A 758 -20.34 -35.64 55.59
CA ALA A 758 -19.70 -34.56 54.85
C ALA A 758 -18.45 -35.07 54.09
N PHE A 759 -17.68 -35.96 54.72
CA PHE A 759 -16.55 -36.63 54.07
C PHE A 759 -17.03 -37.52 52.91
N VAL A 760 -18.03 -38.30 53.05
CA VAL A 760 -18.61 -39.12 51.97
C VAL A 760 -19.02 -38.26 50.81
N LYS A 761 -19.76 -37.18 51.03
CA LYS A 761 -20.19 -36.26 50.01
C LYS A 761 -18.99 -35.64 49.27
N THR A 762 -17.97 -35.17 49.99
CA THR A 762 -16.76 -34.57 49.42
C THR A 762 -16.00 -35.55 48.54
N VAL A 763 -15.76 -36.77 49.04
CA VAL A 763 -15.02 -37.79 48.30
C VAL A 763 -15.79 -38.20 47.04
N VAL A 764 -17.06 -38.54 47.18
CA VAL A 764 -17.92 -38.99 46.03
C VAL A 764 -17.99 -37.90 44.98
N THR A 765 -18.22 -36.63 45.38
CA THR A 765 -18.33 -35.51 44.43
C THR A 765 -17.01 -35.30 43.67
N ARG A 766 -15.87 -35.38 44.34
CA ARG A 766 -14.53 -35.23 43.71
C ARG A 766 -14.15 -36.39 42.79
N HIS A 767 -14.81 -37.56 42.95
CA HIS A 767 -14.73 -38.67 41.99
C HIS A 767 -15.74 -38.55 40.84
N GLY A 768 -16.40 -37.38 40.66
CA GLY A 768 -17.42 -37.17 39.62
C GLY A 768 -18.74 -37.86 39.90
N GLY A 769 -18.92 -38.30 41.12
CA GLY A 769 -20.11 -39.02 41.63
C GLY A 769 -21.15 -38.12 42.29
N SER A 770 -22.20 -38.75 42.77
CA SER A 770 -23.23 -38.16 43.61
C SER A 770 -23.69 -39.13 44.72
N VAL A 771 -24.15 -38.60 45.84
CA VAL A 771 -24.72 -39.36 46.95
C VAL A 771 -26.15 -38.89 47.22
N SER A 772 -27.05 -39.80 47.40
CA SER A 772 -28.47 -39.55 47.76
C SER A 772 -28.90 -40.40 48.93
N VAL A 773 -29.91 -39.98 49.67
CA VAL A 773 -30.46 -40.63 50.77
C VAL A 773 -31.98 -40.78 50.61
N ASP A 774 -32.50 -41.95 50.90
CA ASP A 774 -33.94 -42.25 50.98
C ASP A 774 -34.19 -42.92 52.33
N SER A 775 -35.01 -42.32 53.19
CA SER A 775 -35.15 -42.79 54.57
C SER A 775 -36.57 -42.53 55.06
N GLU A 776 -37.08 -43.49 55.83
CA GLU A 776 -38.37 -43.40 56.48
C GLU A 776 -38.23 -43.76 57.96
N VAL A 777 -38.76 -42.91 58.84
CA VAL A 777 -38.65 -43.10 60.30
C VAL A 777 -39.28 -44.41 60.71
N GLY A 778 -38.51 -45.24 61.45
CA GLY A 778 -38.93 -46.54 61.90
C GLY A 778 -38.86 -47.70 60.87
N VAL A 779 -38.44 -47.41 59.65
CA VAL A 779 -38.30 -48.42 58.60
C VAL A 779 -36.78 -48.64 58.31
N GLY A 780 -35.99 -47.54 58.18
CA GLY A 780 -34.56 -47.61 57.91
C GLY A 780 -34.11 -46.52 56.93
N THR A 781 -32.83 -46.61 56.54
CA THR A 781 -32.19 -45.65 55.57
C THR A 781 -31.52 -46.40 54.44
N ALA A 782 -31.69 -45.90 53.22
CA ALA A 782 -30.96 -46.31 52.06
C ALA A 782 -30.10 -45.14 51.59
N VAL A 783 -28.79 -45.29 51.54
CA VAL A 783 -27.85 -44.33 51.00
C VAL A 783 -27.31 -44.90 49.72
N THR A 784 -27.50 -44.13 48.60
CA THR A 784 -27.04 -44.53 47.28
C THR A 784 -25.91 -43.64 46.84
N VAL A 785 -24.73 -44.21 46.51
CA VAL A 785 -23.57 -43.60 45.92
C VAL A 785 -23.56 -43.92 44.44
N SER A 786 -23.42 -42.90 43.60
CA SER A 786 -23.30 -43.06 42.15
C SER A 786 -21.94 -42.59 41.68
N LEU A 787 -21.22 -43.40 40.90
CA LEU A 787 -19.89 -43.12 40.37
C LEU A 787 -19.85 -43.35 38.86
N PRO A 788 -19.02 -42.66 38.11
CA PRO A 788 -18.78 -42.97 36.71
C PRO A 788 -18.17 -44.38 36.55
N ALA A 789 -18.83 -45.23 35.74
CA ALA A 789 -18.35 -46.56 35.44
C ALA A 789 -17.34 -46.50 34.29
N ILE A 790 -16.34 -47.38 34.34
CA ILE A 790 -15.37 -47.61 33.24
C ILE A 790 -15.48 -49.04 32.77
N ASP A 791 -15.12 -49.24 31.49
CA ASP A 791 -15.05 -50.58 30.95
C ASP A 791 -13.85 -51.32 31.60
N GLU A 792 -13.95 -52.66 31.59
CA GLU A 792 -12.87 -53.51 32.17
C GLU A 792 -11.52 -53.20 31.56
N PRO A 793 -10.44 -53.00 32.36
CA PRO A 793 -9.13 -52.84 31.83
C PRO A 793 -8.77 -54.09 31.02
N SER A 794 -8.51 -53.92 29.73
CA SER A 794 -7.92 -54.98 28.93
C SER A 794 -6.56 -55.36 29.53
N ALA A 795 -6.42 -56.64 29.95
CA ALA A 795 -5.26 -57.20 30.60
C ALA A 795 -3.96 -57.03 29.82
#